data_f99c1f236d36205f3944b42ca4030c5c
#
_entry.id   f99c1f236d36205f3944b42ca4030c5c
#
_cell.length_a   1.000
_cell.length_b   1.000
_cell.length_c   1.000
_cell.angle_alpha   90.00
_cell.angle_beta   90.00
_cell.angle_gamma   90.00
#
_symmetry.space_group_name_H-M   'P 1'
#
loop_
_entity.id
_entity.type
_entity.pdbx_description
1 polymer ?
#
loop_
_entity_poly.entity_id
_entity_poly.type
_entity_poly.pdbx_seq_one_letter_code
_entity_poly.pdbx_strand_id
1 'polypeptide(L)'
;MSSVPRFSVVINGVEVVREWGWDRVFEVKEELKRLGFRWDGASWRGKMRDVGVLARLRELLGLTDEEYMSIFSTLVHDSSGGVVAVMGQLPEELKEHVLSSDGNIHLVSLSGFLRRFVAKDAGVARAASFEEFVEMGVERLRGLLRGVQVLGDLDTALRSAREFVLASDRLRELFERRRSWRAAVVGPNYARLNFLASGLLRRLAEFKLKYNVVTREGELEQRNLKLVAVAQEGGTYVVRFPVFVRSRVVELLRGLGYVVAEEGREYPRVAYKRQFTLFPFQAEAVENWVAHGMRGSVVIPTGGGKTFIGLEAMYRAGVSALVLVVTRELALQWVERIRKFLGVSPGMLGGGERDVRDVTVAIYNSAVKYLDELVGRFGLVVFDEAHHVPAETFKEVALGLDTPYRLALSATPEREDRNEHLIYEAVGPPVYRASYRSMVEAGLVVPVEHYRIYVRMSNEEAATYGSLPSDNAIVLRNVAAKSTRKIPVAVRIVTREVALGSKVLVFTQFIDQAEELYKRLREAGVAAELITSEEGNREVALRRFSVGASRTVVTTTVLDEGVDVPDAEVAVIVSGTGSKRQMIQRVGRVVRATPGKRAARVYEIVTRGTIEEALSEARHFDEVAEEAVCRRVTESDLESLLGKAAPLTAWLKRD
;
A
#
# COMPACT_ATOMS: atom_id res chain seq x y z
N MET A 1 -91.51 1.41 36.26
CA MET A 1 -90.02 1.37 36.07
C MET A 1 -89.75 1.18 34.58
N SER A 2 -89.39 2.23 33.84
CA SER A 2 -89.04 2.14 32.45
C SER A 2 -87.67 1.48 32.39
N SER A 3 -87.58 0.25 31.85
CA SER A 3 -86.30 -0.44 31.63
C SER A 3 -85.43 0.42 30.72
N VAL A 4 -84.26 0.79 31.21
CA VAL A 4 -83.25 1.47 30.40
C VAL A 4 -82.89 0.52 29.25
N PRO A 5 -82.92 0.94 27.96
CA PRO A 5 -82.65 0.08 26.86
C PRO A 5 -81.19 -0.33 26.84
N ARG A 6 -80.92 -1.63 26.67
CA ARG A 6 -79.60 -2.19 26.46
C ARG A 6 -79.22 -2.00 24.99
N PHE A 7 -78.17 -1.24 24.76
CA PHE A 7 -77.67 -0.90 23.43
C PHE A 7 -76.34 -1.63 23.17
N SER A 8 -76.32 -2.48 22.16
CA SER A 8 -75.12 -3.27 21.82
C SER A 8 -74.53 -2.84 20.48
N VAL A 9 -73.19 -2.66 20.44
CA VAL A 9 -72.40 -2.36 19.25
C VAL A 9 -71.29 -3.36 19.16
N VAL A 10 -71.14 -4.01 18.00
CA VAL A 10 -70.04 -4.92 17.70
C VAL A 10 -69.06 -4.29 16.70
N ILE A 11 -67.86 -4.02 17.16
CA ILE A 11 -66.80 -3.38 16.40
C ILE A 11 -65.70 -4.42 16.17
N ASN A 12 -65.44 -4.82 14.93
CA ASN A 12 -64.43 -5.85 14.58
C ASN A 12 -64.57 -7.14 15.41
N GLY A 13 -65.78 -7.53 15.80
CA GLY A 13 -66.04 -8.71 16.60
C GLY A 13 -66.02 -8.47 18.12
N VAL A 14 -65.62 -7.31 18.60
CA VAL A 14 -65.65 -6.93 20.00
C VAL A 14 -67.02 -6.31 20.31
N GLU A 15 -67.75 -6.89 21.25
CA GLU A 15 -69.07 -6.39 21.65
C GLU A 15 -68.91 -5.38 22.77
N VAL A 16 -69.55 -4.21 22.58
CA VAL A 16 -69.67 -3.12 23.55
C VAL A 16 -71.11 -2.94 23.89
N VAL A 17 -71.45 -3.05 25.14
CA VAL A 17 -72.83 -2.91 25.63
C VAL A 17 -72.95 -1.67 26.50
N ARG A 18 -74.00 -0.88 26.27
CA ARG A 18 -74.33 0.31 27.06
C ARG A 18 -75.80 0.33 27.45
N GLU A 19 -76.06 0.91 28.59
CA GLU A 19 -77.42 1.17 29.05
C GLU A 19 -77.62 2.69 29.07
N TRP A 20 -78.36 3.20 28.05
CA TRP A 20 -78.56 4.62 27.84
C TRP A 20 -80.04 4.97 27.72
N GLY A 21 -80.45 6.23 28.05
CA GLY A 21 -81.79 6.72 27.73
C GLY A 21 -82.04 6.78 26.22
N TRP A 22 -83.24 6.70 25.78
CA TRP A 22 -83.67 6.70 24.39
C TRP A 22 -83.11 7.85 23.56
N ASP A 23 -82.98 9.05 24.11
CA ASP A 23 -82.42 10.21 23.41
C ASP A 23 -80.97 9.98 22.98
N ARG A 24 -80.14 9.44 23.88
CA ARG A 24 -78.77 9.12 23.60
C ARG A 24 -78.63 7.96 22.59
N VAL A 25 -79.52 6.97 22.69
CA VAL A 25 -79.55 5.85 21.72
C VAL A 25 -79.85 6.34 20.32
N PHE A 26 -80.76 7.28 20.13
CA PHE A 26 -81.12 7.86 18.84
C PHE A 26 -79.95 8.65 18.24
N GLU A 27 -79.25 9.46 19.01
CA GLU A 27 -78.07 10.23 18.60
C GLU A 27 -76.98 9.32 18.13
N VAL A 28 -76.57 8.33 18.92
CA VAL A 28 -75.53 7.39 18.65
C VAL A 28 -75.84 6.52 17.43
N LYS A 29 -77.07 6.09 17.25
CA LYS A 29 -77.53 5.30 16.12
C LYS A 29 -77.36 6.01 14.79
N GLU A 30 -77.68 7.30 14.71
CA GLU A 30 -77.52 8.05 13.47
C GLU A 30 -75.98 8.23 13.10
N GLU A 31 -75.11 8.44 14.09
CA GLU A 31 -73.68 8.55 13.85
C GLU A 31 -73.09 7.20 13.51
N LEU A 32 -73.48 6.08 14.09
CA LEU A 32 -73.06 4.73 13.71
C LEU A 32 -73.46 4.41 12.27
N LYS A 33 -74.67 4.82 11.82
CA LYS A 33 -75.03 4.67 10.38
C LYS A 33 -74.10 5.46 9.47
N ARG A 34 -73.71 6.70 9.80
CA ARG A 34 -72.76 7.52 9.06
C ARG A 34 -71.38 6.88 9.00
N LEU A 35 -70.96 6.18 10.05
CA LEU A 35 -69.74 5.45 10.16
C LEU A 35 -69.81 4.06 9.48
N GLY A 36 -70.94 3.71 8.84
CA GLY A 36 -71.09 2.48 8.06
C GLY A 36 -71.50 1.25 8.85
N PHE A 37 -71.90 1.41 10.11
CA PHE A 37 -72.45 0.32 10.92
C PHE A 37 -73.88 -0.04 10.47
N ARG A 38 -74.18 -1.35 10.52
CA ARG A 38 -75.47 -1.90 10.15
C ARG A 38 -76.15 -2.60 11.35
N TRP A 39 -77.43 -2.51 11.47
CA TRP A 39 -78.22 -3.21 12.46
C TRP A 39 -78.53 -4.63 11.97
N ASP A 40 -78.20 -5.66 12.77
CA ASP A 40 -78.42 -7.06 12.43
C ASP A 40 -79.66 -7.69 13.08
N GLY A 41 -80.42 -6.88 13.80
CA GLY A 41 -81.62 -7.31 14.57
C GLY A 41 -81.36 -7.41 16.09
N ALA A 42 -80.08 -7.49 16.51
CA ALA A 42 -79.67 -7.60 17.90
C ALA A 42 -78.64 -6.55 18.32
N SER A 43 -77.75 -6.20 17.43
CA SER A 43 -76.63 -5.28 17.67
C SER A 43 -76.25 -4.47 16.41
N TRP A 44 -75.58 -3.32 16.61
CA TRP A 44 -74.97 -2.55 15.55
C TRP A 44 -73.64 -3.13 15.23
N ARG A 45 -73.39 -3.57 13.99
CA ARG A 45 -72.12 -4.21 13.55
C ARG A 45 -71.41 -3.40 12.51
N GLY A 46 -70.11 -3.21 12.73
CA GLY A 46 -69.25 -2.54 11.78
C GLY A 46 -67.82 -3.08 11.83
N LYS A 47 -67.15 -3.02 10.69
CA LYS A 47 -65.71 -3.25 10.57
C LYS A 47 -64.98 -1.91 10.44
N MET A 48 -64.03 -1.68 11.31
CA MET A 48 -63.19 -0.50 11.34
C MET A 48 -61.83 -0.81 10.77
N ARG A 49 -61.29 0.15 10.02
CA ARG A 49 -59.91 0.08 9.48
C ARG A 49 -59.12 1.35 9.73
N ASP A 50 -59.73 2.33 10.40
CA ASP A 50 -59.17 3.66 10.63
C ASP A 50 -59.18 3.98 12.12
N VAL A 51 -58.02 4.34 12.68
CA VAL A 51 -57.87 4.66 14.11
C VAL A 51 -58.55 5.98 14.46
N GLY A 52 -58.59 6.95 13.54
CA GLY A 52 -59.29 8.22 13.78
C GLY A 52 -60.80 8.05 13.92
N VAL A 53 -61.38 7.06 13.21
CA VAL A 53 -62.79 6.68 13.39
C VAL A 53 -62.98 5.93 14.70
N LEU A 54 -62.02 5.11 15.12
CA LEU A 54 -62.08 4.45 16.44
C LEU A 54 -62.01 5.47 17.59
N ALA A 55 -61.24 6.54 17.44
CA ALA A 55 -61.20 7.63 18.41
C ALA A 55 -62.57 8.30 18.55
N ARG A 56 -63.26 8.58 17.44
CA ARG A 56 -64.65 9.11 17.46
C ARG A 56 -65.60 8.14 18.14
N LEU A 57 -65.46 6.84 17.89
CA LEU A 57 -66.28 5.82 18.57
C LEU A 57 -66.02 5.77 20.08
N ARG A 58 -64.78 6.03 20.51
CA ARG A 58 -64.39 6.12 21.90
C ARG A 58 -65.22 7.20 22.61
N GLU A 59 -65.25 8.37 22.03
CA GLU A 59 -66.04 9.47 22.56
C GLU A 59 -67.56 9.19 22.47
N LEU A 60 -68.01 8.72 21.30
CA LEU A 60 -69.45 8.49 21.04
C LEU A 60 -70.03 7.40 21.95
N LEU A 61 -69.31 6.29 22.13
CA LEU A 61 -69.71 5.11 22.88
C LEU A 61 -69.23 5.12 24.34
N GLY A 62 -68.39 6.07 24.74
CA GLY A 62 -67.77 6.10 26.05
C GLY A 62 -66.92 4.82 26.30
N LEU A 63 -66.08 4.40 25.36
CA LEU A 63 -65.28 3.17 25.50
C LEU A 63 -64.33 3.29 26.68
N THR A 64 -64.29 2.25 27.51
CA THR A 64 -63.23 2.12 28.50
C THR A 64 -61.85 1.87 27.78
N ASP A 65 -60.75 2.09 28.51
CA ASP A 65 -59.43 1.86 27.96
C ASP A 65 -59.25 0.39 27.54
N GLU A 66 -59.84 -0.55 28.26
CA GLU A 66 -59.80 -1.98 27.97
C GLU A 66 -60.59 -2.32 26.70
N GLU A 67 -61.79 -1.81 26.54
CA GLU A 67 -62.62 -1.96 25.34
C GLU A 67 -61.96 -1.32 24.13
N TYR A 68 -61.42 -0.11 24.29
CA TYR A 68 -60.69 0.60 23.25
C TYR A 68 -59.47 -0.23 22.77
N MET A 69 -58.66 -0.71 23.70
CA MET A 69 -57.48 -1.52 23.40
C MET A 69 -57.84 -2.89 22.79
N SER A 70 -58.95 -3.49 23.23
CA SER A 70 -59.46 -4.73 22.66
C SER A 70 -59.85 -4.56 21.18
N ILE A 71 -60.62 -3.51 20.86
CA ILE A 71 -60.99 -3.17 19.48
C ILE A 71 -59.78 -2.80 18.66
N PHE A 72 -58.88 -2.01 19.24
CA PHE A 72 -57.63 -1.59 18.60
C PHE A 72 -56.74 -2.76 18.25
N SER A 73 -56.60 -3.78 19.09
CA SER A 73 -55.83 -4.99 18.82
C SER A 73 -56.36 -5.76 17.61
N THR A 74 -57.64 -5.73 17.35
CA THR A 74 -58.26 -6.36 16.17
C THR A 74 -57.88 -5.64 14.87
N LEU A 75 -57.69 -4.31 14.91
CA LEU A 75 -57.20 -3.55 13.76
C LEU A 75 -55.77 -3.94 13.36
N VAL A 76 -54.94 -4.24 14.35
CA VAL A 76 -53.57 -4.66 14.15
C VAL A 76 -53.51 -6.09 13.60
N HIS A 77 -54.37 -7.00 14.07
CA HIS A 77 -54.41 -8.41 13.67
C HIS A 77 -55.05 -8.65 12.29
N ASP A 78 -56.04 -7.83 11.89
CA ASP A 78 -56.79 -8.04 10.63
C ASP A 78 -56.04 -7.49 9.38
N SER A 79 -54.88 -6.83 9.56
CA SER A 79 -54.12 -6.26 8.46
C SER A 79 -53.10 -7.27 7.91
N SER A 80 -53.47 -7.92 6.79
CA SER A 80 -52.56 -8.75 6.00
C SER A 80 -51.36 -7.94 5.49
N GLY A 81 -50.26 -7.89 6.23
CA GLY A 81 -49.05 -7.18 5.77
C GLY A 81 -48.25 -6.49 6.87
N GLY A 82 -48.50 -6.85 8.14
CA GLY A 82 -47.75 -6.36 9.29
C GLY A 82 -47.96 -4.86 9.50
N VAL A 83 -48.91 -4.56 10.36
CA VAL A 83 -49.18 -3.21 10.86
C VAL A 83 -48.90 -3.20 12.35
N VAL A 84 -48.30 -2.13 12.84
CA VAL A 84 -48.10 -1.91 14.28
C VAL A 84 -48.73 -0.59 14.72
N ALA A 85 -49.17 -0.55 15.94
CA ALA A 85 -49.53 0.68 16.59
C ALA A 85 -48.37 1.21 17.41
N VAL A 86 -48.04 2.45 17.21
CA VAL A 86 -46.91 3.13 17.86
C VAL A 86 -47.46 4.31 18.65
N MET A 87 -47.09 4.42 19.92
CA MET A 87 -47.45 5.55 20.76
C MET A 87 -46.28 6.51 20.95
N GLY A 88 -46.53 7.81 20.77
CA GLY A 88 -45.53 8.86 20.91
C GLY A 88 -45.01 9.40 19.59
N GLN A 89 -43.85 10.05 19.63
CA GLN A 89 -43.26 10.62 18.42
C GLN A 89 -42.66 9.53 17.52
N LEU A 90 -43.06 9.55 16.24
CA LEU A 90 -42.54 8.65 15.25
C LEU A 90 -41.19 9.12 14.71
N PRO A 91 -40.23 8.18 14.49
CA PRO A 91 -39.06 8.43 13.67
C PRO A 91 -39.46 8.99 12.29
N GLU A 92 -38.66 9.93 11.75
CA GLU A 92 -38.97 10.62 10.49
C GLU A 92 -39.20 9.64 9.34
N GLU A 93 -38.41 8.56 9.29
CA GLU A 93 -38.48 7.53 8.26
C GLU A 93 -39.81 6.74 8.27
N LEU A 94 -40.51 6.70 9.39
CA LEU A 94 -41.77 5.99 9.53
C LEU A 94 -43.01 6.87 9.26
N LYS A 95 -42.86 8.18 9.28
CA LYS A 95 -44.00 9.12 9.08
C LYS A 95 -44.74 8.92 7.76
N GLU A 96 -44.01 8.61 6.68
CA GLU A 96 -44.59 8.35 5.37
C GLU A 96 -45.36 6.99 5.28
N HIS A 97 -45.26 6.15 6.31
CA HIS A 97 -45.87 4.82 6.37
C HIS A 97 -47.01 4.76 7.36
N VAL A 98 -47.44 5.90 7.86
CA VAL A 98 -48.61 6.01 8.75
C VAL A 98 -49.87 5.79 7.93
N LEU A 99 -50.67 4.82 8.33
CA LEU A 99 -51.98 4.53 7.75
C LEU A 99 -53.08 5.39 8.35
N SER A 100 -52.99 5.64 9.65
CA SER A 100 -53.97 6.40 10.41
C SER A 100 -53.33 6.86 11.73
N SER A 101 -53.85 7.95 12.30
CA SER A 101 -53.39 8.51 13.57
C SER A 101 -54.56 8.97 14.42
N ASP A 102 -54.44 8.77 15.72
CA ASP A 102 -55.31 9.35 16.74
C ASP A 102 -54.45 10.01 17.82
N GLY A 103 -54.29 11.33 17.71
CA GLY A 103 -53.48 12.10 18.64
C GLY A 103 -52.02 11.57 18.72
N ASN A 104 -51.77 10.77 19.73
CA ASN A 104 -50.46 10.23 20.05
C ASN A 104 -50.24 8.76 19.62
N ILE A 105 -51.25 8.13 19.02
CA ILE A 105 -51.20 6.75 18.55
C ILE A 105 -51.23 6.74 17.03
N HIS A 106 -50.27 6.02 16.42
CA HIS A 106 -50.10 5.92 14.98
C HIS A 106 -50.14 4.46 14.54
N LEU A 107 -50.97 4.13 13.55
CA LEU A 107 -50.88 2.84 12.84
C LEU A 107 -49.87 2.95 11.71
N VAL A 108 -48.84 2.14 11.79
CA VAL A 108 -47.72 2.16 10.84
C VAL A 108 -47.68 0.87 10.03
N SER A 109 -47.64 1.00 8.70
CA SER A 109 -47.47 -0.14 7.78
C SER A 109 -46.01 -0.53 7.67
N LEU A 110 -45.62 -1.64 8.26
CA LEU A 110 -44.27 -2.21 8.17
C LEU A 110 -44.00 -2.75 6.77
N SER A 111 -44.98 -3.37 6.13
CA SER A 111 -44.86 -3.82 4.73
C SER A 111 -44.72 -2.63 3.76
N GLY A 112 -45.37 -1.50 4.05
CA GLY A 112 -45.17 -0.26 3.29
C GLY A 112 -43.73 0.24 3.35
N PHE A 113 -43.14 0.24 4.54
CA PHE A 113 -41.75 0.58 4.73
C PHE A 113 -40.83 -0.39 3.97
N LEU A 114 -41.01 -1.70 4.14
CA LEU A 114 -40.18 -2.72 3.45
C LEU A 114 -40.28 -2.63 1.94
N ARG A 115 -41.47 -2.35 1.38
CA ARG A 115 -41.65 -2.11 -0.08
C ARG A 115 -40.84 -0.90 -0.53
N ARG A 116 -40.86 0.18 0.22
CA ARG A 116 -40.09 1.38 -0.09
C ARG A 116 -38.58 1.11 0.07
N PHE A 117 -38.20 0.36 1.10
CA PHE A 117 -36.82 -0.11 1.28
C PHE A 117 -36.35 -0.89 0.06
N VAL A 118 -37.09 -1.89 -0.39
CA VAL A 118 -36.78 -2.64 -1.62
C VAL A 118 -36.71 -1.72 -2.84
N ALA A 119 -37.57 -0.73 -2.93
CA ALA A 119 -37.61 0.18 -4.08
C ALA A 119 -36.51 1.23 -4.10
N LYS A 120 -35.99 1.69 -2.95
CA LYS A 120 -35.14 2.89 -2.88
C LYS A 120 -33.81 2.72 -2.15
N ASP A 121 -33.68 1.76 -1.22
CA ASP A 121 -32.48 1.65 -0.41
C ASP A 121 -31.23 1.26 -1.24
N ALA A 122 -30.11 1.90 -0.96
CA ALA A 122 -28.85 1.69 -1.67
C ALA A 122 -28.16 0.38 -1.30
N GLY A 123 -28.58 -0.28 -0.20
CA GLY A 123 -28.02 -1.53 0.28
C GLY A 123 -28.31 -2.75 -0.59
N VAL A 124 -29.09 -2.61 -1.68
CA VAL A 124 -29.40 -3.69 -2.65
C VAL A 124 -28.16 -4.44 -3.14
N ALA A 125 -27.02 -3.75 -3.19
CA ALA A 125 -25.75 -4.32 -3.64
C ALA A 125 -25.05 -5.19 -2.58
N ARG A 126 -25.45 -5.08 -1.29
CA ARG A 126 -24.83 -5.80 -0.18
C ARG A 126 -25.49 -7.14 0.09
N ALA A 127 -26.71 -7.34 -0.38
CA ALA A 127 -27.45 -8.57 -0.17
C ALA A 127 -27.12 -9.58 -1.27
N ALA A 128 -26.86 -10.82 -0.90
CA ALA A 128 -26.64 -11.93 -1.83
C ALA A 128 -27.97 -12.41 -2.45
N SER A 129 -29.10 -12.25 -1.73
CA SER A 129 -30.43 -12.63 -2.19
C SER A 129 -31.50 -11.59 -1.85
N PHE A 130 -32.67 -11.76 -2.46
CA PHE A 130 -33.83 -10.93 -2.14
C PHE A 130 -34.28 -11.12 -0.68
N GLU A 131 -34.21 -12.34 -0.18
CA GLU A 131 -34.52 -12.70 1.20
C GLU A 131 -33.62 -11.97 2.19
N GLU A 132 -32.31 -12.00 1.95
CA GLU A 132 -31.31 -11.28 2.76
C GLU A 132 -31.56 -9.76 2.73
N PHE A 133 -31.90 -9.21 1.57
CA PHE A 133 -32.17 -7.79 1.44
C PHE A 133 -33.41 -7.35 2.22
N VAL A 134 -34.47 -8.15 2.19
CA VAL A 134 -35.68 -7.91 2.99
C VAL A 134 -35.35 -8.00 4.48
N GLU A 135 -34.51 -8.97 4.89
CA GLU A 135 -34.07 -9.11 6.29
C GLU A 135 -33.29 -7.87 6.79
N MET A 136 -32.43 -7.29 5.95
CA MET A 136 -31.77 -6.02 6.26
C MET A 136 -32.79 -4.90 6.52
N GLY A 137 -33.88 -4.86 5.75
CA GLY A 137 -34.99 -3.94 5.96
C GLY A 137 -35.74 -4.17 7.27
N VAL A 138 -35.96 -5.43 7.64
CA VAL A 138 -36.58 -5.83 8.91
C VAL A 138 -35.73 -5.40 10.10
N GLU A 139 -34.42 -5.64 10.06
CA GLU A 139 -33.50 -5.21 11.12
C GLU A 139 -33.44 -3.68 11.25
N ARG A 140 -33.50 -2.97 10.14
CA ARG A 140 -33.61 -1.49 10.17
C ARG A 140 -34.90 -1.03 10.83
N LEU A 141 -36.06 -1.63 10.49
CA LEU A 141 -37.32 -1.39 11.14
C LEU A 141 -37.28 -1.66 12.65
N ARG A 142 -36.71 -2.80 13.03
CA ARG A 142 -36.49 -3.17 14.43
C ARG A 142 -35.66 -2.12 15.16
N GLY A 143 -34.61 -1.61 14.52
CA GLY A 143 -33.77 -0.52 15.03
C GLY A 143 -34.54 0.78 15.25
N LEU A 144 -35.37 1.19 14.27
CA LEU A 144 -36.18 2.40 14.34
C LEU A 144 -37.27 2.32 15.44
N LEU A 145 -37.80 1.12 15.68
CA LEU A 145 -38.87 0.92 16.67
C LEU A 145 -38.35 0.65 18.08
N ARG A 146 -37.08 0.47 18.33
CA ARG A 146 -36.48 0.25 19.67
C ARG A 146 -36.72 1.43 20.65
N GLY A 147 -36.86 2.64 20.12
CA GLY A 147 -37.02 3.87 20.93
C GLY A 147 -38.47 4.34 21.11
N VAL A 148 -39.42 3.58 20.60
CA VAL A 148 -40.86 3.95 20.65
C VAL A 148 -41.70 2.87 21.32
N GLN A 149 -42.76 3.27 21.98
CA GLN A 149 -43.67 2.31 22.59
C GLN A 149 -44.57 1.69 21.51
N VAL A 150 -44.33 0.41 21.22
CA VAL A 150 -45.15 -0.37 20.29
C VAL A 150 -46.26 -1.07 21.07
N LEU A 151 -47.49 -0.91 20.59
CA LEU A 151 -48.67 -1.57 21.13
C LEU A 151 -48.93 -2.84 20.30
N GLY A 152 -48.87 -4.01 20.94
CA GLY A 152 -49.04 -5.31 20.30
C GLY A 152 -47.73 -6.09 20.10
N ASP A 153 -47.80 -7.22 19.41
CA ASP A 153 -46.64 -8.11 19.15
C ASP A 153 -45.87 -7.64 17.90
N LEU A 154 -44.77 -6.92 18.15
CA LEU A 154 -43.88 -6.41 17.12
C LEU A 154 -43.27 -7.54 16.28
N ASP A 155 -42.87 -8.65 16.90
CA ASP A 155 -42.21 -9.74 16.20
C ASP A 155 -43.14 -10.47 15.22
N THR A 156 -44.41 -10.66 15.62
CA THR A 156 -45.44 -11.18 14.73
C THR A 156 -45.74 -10.20 13.58
N ALA A 157 -45.81 -8.90 13.84
CA ALA A 157 -46.06 -7.90 12.80
C ALA A 157 -44.89 -7.78 11.82
N LEU A 158 -43.64 -7.85 12.29
CA LEU A 158 -42.45 -7.86 11.45
C LEU A 158 -42.40 -9.12 10.58
N ARG A 159 -42.74 -10.28 11.14
CA ARG A 159 -42.80 -11.56 10.40
C ARG A 159 -43.84 -11.49 9.29
N SER A 160 -45.04 -11.03 9.57
CA SER A 160 -46.12 -10.85 8.59
C SER A 160 -45.74 -9.85 7.49
N ALA A 161 -45.09 -8.73 7.84
CA ALA A 161 -44.61 -7.76 6.86
C ALA A 161 -43.52 -8.36 5.94
N ARG A 162 -42.60 -9.11 6.53
CA ARG A 162 -41.55 -9.83 5.81
C ARG A 162 -42.12 -10.85 4.81
N GLU A 163 -43.01 -11.72 5.27
CA GLU A 163 -43.64 -12.74 4.43
C GLU A 163 -44.44 -12.10 3.28
N PHE A 164 -45.18 -11.02 3.57
CA PHE A 164 -45.92 -10.29 2.56
C PHE A 164 -45.02 -9.70 1.46
N VAL A 165 -43.84 -9.18 1.81
CA VAL A 165 -42.90 -8.61 0.85
C VAL A 165 -42.18 -9.73 0.06
N LEU A 166 -41.82 -10.80 0.74
CA LEU A 166 -41.17 -11.97 0.09
C LEU A 166 -42.07 -12.68 -0.91
N ALA A 167 -43.40 -12.70 -0.67
CA ALA A 167 -44.38 -13.29 -1.59
C ALA A 167 -44.63 -12.44 -2.86
N SER A 168 -44.02 -11.26 -2.97
CA SER A 168 -44.23 -10.34 -4.09
C SER A 168 -43.22 -10.55 -5.22
N ASP A 169 -43.59 -11.23 -6.29
CA ASP A 169 -42.76 -11.42 -7.50
C ASP A 169 -42.33 -10.07 -8.10
N ARG A 170 -43.24 -9.09 -8.12
CA ARG A 170 -42.92 -7.74 -8.63
C ARG A 170 -41.79 -7.06 -7.84
N LEU A 171 -41.71 -7.24 -6.52
CA LEU A 171 -40.64 -6.68 -5.71
C LEU A 171 -39.34 -7.47 -5.89
N ARG A 172 -39.44 -8.78 -6.09
CA ARG A 172 -38.29 -9.63 -6.42
C ARG A 172 -37.69 -9.21 -7.77
N GLU A 173 -38.51 -9.05 -8.81
CA GLU A 173 -38.07 -8.55 -10.12
C GLU A 173 -37.44 -7.17 -10.01
N LEU A 174 -38.04 -6.28 -9.23
CA LEU A 174 -37.47 -4.93 -9.01
C LEU A 174 -36.12 -4.99 -8.32
N PHE A 175 -35.95 -5.86 -7.33
CA PHE A 175 -34.66 -6.10 -6.67
C PHE A 175 -33.60 -6.59 -7.65
N GLU A 176 -33.88 -7.65 -8.43
CA GLU A 176 -32.94 -8.21 -9.40
C GLU A 176 -32.57 -7.19 -10.49
N ARG A 177 -33.54 -6.44 -11.00
CA ARG A 177 -33.30 -5.35 -11.95
C ARG A 177 -32.40 -4.25 -11.36
N ARG A 178 -32.64 -3.84 -10.12
CA ARG A 178 -31.80 -2.82 -9.45
C ARG A 178 -30.40 -3.35 -9.18
N ARG A 179 -30.28 -4.62 -8.82
CA ARG A 179 -29.02 -5.29 -8.60
C ARG A 179 -28.20 -5.40 -9.89
N SER A 180 -28.80 -5.83 -11.00
CA SER A 180 -28.15 -5.91 -12.29
C SER A 180 -27.72 -4.54 -12.84
N TRP A 181 -28.53 -3.51 -12.59
CA TRP A 181 -28.20 -2.14 -13.01
C TRP A 181 -27.03 -1.55 -12.25
N ARG A 182 -26.84 -1.94 -10.99
CA ARG A 182 -25.70 -1.55 -10.15
C ARG A 182 -24.51 -2.51 -10.24
N ALA A 183 -24.50 -3.39 -11.21
CA ALA A 183 -23.38 -4.29 -11.42
C ALA A 183 -22.10 -3.52 -11.79
N ALA A 184 -21.01 -3.91 -11.16
CA ALA A 184 -19.66 -3.48 -11.48
C ALA A 184 -18.78 -4.71 -11.67
N VAL A 185 -18.10 -4.81 -12.81
CA VAL A 185 -17.10 -5.85 -13.07
C VAL A 185 -15.72 -5.22 -12.91
N VAL A 186 -14.96 -5.70 -11.93
CA VAL A 186 -13.64 -5.14 -11.59
C VAL A 186 -12.54 -6.12 -11.95
N GLY A 187 -11.80 -5.80 -13.00
CA GLY A 187 -10.57 -6.49 -13.41
C GLY A 187 -9.33 -6.01 -12.66
N PRO A 188 -8.14 -6.42 -13.11
CA PRO A 188 -6.87 -6.03 -12.46
C PRO A 188 -6.64 -4.51 -12.41
N ASN A 189 -6.92 -3.80 -13.50
CA ASN A 189 -6.63 -2.38 -13.69
C ASN A 189 -7.79 -1.58 -14.28
N TYR A 190 -8.99 -2.15 -14.27
CA TYR A 190 -10.21 -1.49 -14.74
C TYR A 190 -11.44 -1.90 -13.94
N ALA A 191 -12.48 -1.07 -14.01
CA ALA A 191 -13.83 -1.43 -13.61
C ALA A 191 -14.82 -1.02 -14.72
N ARG A 192 -15.74 -1.93 -15.09
CA ARG A 192 -16.85 -1.64 -15.99
C ARG A 192 -18.12 -1.45 -15.18
N LEU A 193 -18.82 -0.35 -15.42
CA LEU A 193 -20.00 0.08 -14.68
C LEU A 193 -21.14 0.36 -15.65
N ASN A 194 -22.34 -0.08 -15.32
CA ASN A 194 -23.53 0.20 -16.14
C ASN A 194 -24.09 1.61 -15.91
N PHE A 195 -23.74 2.26 -14.79
CA PHE A 195 -24.10 3.65 -14.50
C PHE A 195 -23.07 4.31 -13.58
N LEU A 196 -23.10 5.65 -13.50
CA LEU A 196 -22.28 6.41 -12.56
C LEU A 196 -23.14 6.83 -11.35
N ALA A 197 -22.81 6.31 -10.17
CA ALA A 197 -23.43 6.74 -8.93
C ALA A 197 -23.09 8.20 -8.61
N SER A 198 -24.03 8.91 -7.99
CA SER A 198 -23.80 10.27 -7.51
C SER A 198 -22.56 10.32 -6.59
N GLY A 199 -21.67 11.23 -6.88
CA GLY A 199 -20.42 11.42 -6.12
C GLY A 199 -19.27 10.46 -6.48
N LEU A 200 -19.46 9.44 -7.34
CA LEU A 200 -18.37 8.52 -7.73
C LEU A 200 -17.21 9.28 -8.38
N LEU A 201 -17.47 10.14 -9.35
CA LEU A 201 -16.42 10.91 -10.04
C LEU A 201 -15.61 11.79 -9.08
N ARG A 202 -16.30 12.42 -8.12
CA ARG A 202 -15.63 13.23 -7.09
C ARG A 202 -14.68 12.40 -6.24
N ARG A 203 -15.13 11.23 -5.76
CA ARG A 203 -14.30 10.33 -4.95
C ARG A 203 -13.17 9.68 -5.75
N LEU A 204 -13.40 9.33 -7.03
CA LEU A 204 -12.33 8.85 -7.90
C LEU A 204 -11.27 9.92 -8.18
N ALA A 205 -11.64 11.19 -8.21
CA ALA A 205 -10.69 12.30 -8.36
C ALA A 205 -9.78 12.49 -7.13
N GLU A 206 -10.09 11.88 -5.99
CA GLU A 206 -9.26 11.87 -4.78
C GLU A 206 -8.09 10.87 -4.88
N PHE A 207 -8.14 9.93 -5.82
CA PHE A 207 -7.05 8.99 -6.10
C PHE A 207 -5.92 9.72 -6.84
N LYS A 208 -5.04 10.31 -6.07
CA LYS A 208 -3.88 11.07 -6.57
C LYS A 208 -2.62 10.58 -5.89
N LEU A 209 -1.54 10.56 -6.65
CA LEU A 209 -0.19 10.32 -6.17
C LEU A 209 0.58 11.64 -6.23
N LYS A 210 1.12 12.08 -5.10
CA LYS A 210 2.00 13.24 -5.06
C LYS A 210 3.42 12.79 -5.34
N TYR A 211 4.18 13.54 -6.09
CA TYR A 211 5.60 13.26 -6.32
C TYR A 211 6.36 14.55 -6.57
N ASN A 212 7.66 14.51 -6.28
CA ASN A 212 8.54 15.65 -6.45
C ASN A 212 9.29 15.51 -7.77
N VAL A 213 9.46 16.62 -8.46
CA VAL A 213 10.29 16.75 -9.67
C VAL A 213 11.40 17.73 -9.37
N VAL A 214 12.62 17.37 -9.68
CA VAL A 214 13.77 18.29 -9.59
C VAL A 214 13.71 19.22 -10.80
N THR A 215 13.57 20.51 -10.58
CA THR A 215 13.58 21.53 -11.64
C THR A 215 14.99 21.69 -12.23
N ARG A 216 15.11 22.42 -13.33
CA ARG A 216 16.42 22.74 -13.92
C ARG A 216 17.31 23.57 -12.99
N GLU A 217 16.71 24.26 -12.04
CA GLU A 217 17.36 25.11 -11.04
C GLU A 217 17.76 24.31 -9.79
N GLY A 218 17.41 23.00 -9.73
CA GLY A 218 17.73 22.11 -8.61
C GLY A 218 16.70 22.16 -7.47
N GLU A 219 15.59 22.85 -7.63
CA GLU A 219 14.52 22.93 -6.64
C GLU A 219 13.56 21.73 -6.75
N LEU A 220 12.94 21.34 -5.64
CA LEU A 220 11.93 20.29 -5.60
C LEU A 220 10.53 20.89 -5.79
N GLU A 221 9.90 20.61 -6.93
CA GLU A 221 8.52 20.97 -7.22
C GLU A 221 7.61 19.76 -6.96
N GLN A 222 6.57 19.90 -6.13
CA GLN A 222 5.59 18.84 -5.90
C GLN A 222 4.50 18.84 -6.97
N ARG A 223 4.32 17.70 -7.63
CA ARG A 223 3.28 17.47 -8.65
C ARG A 223 2.27 16.42 -8.19
N ASN A 224 1.06 16.49 -8.77
CA ASN A 224 0.00 15.53 -8.53
C ASN A 224 -0.26 14.72 -9.80
N LEU A 225 -0.26 13.40 -9.67
CA LEU A 225 -0.65 12.47 -10.72
C LEU A 225 -2.03 11.92 -10.39
N LYS A 226 -2.99 12.06 -11.32
CA LYS A 226 -4.28 11.38 -11.21
C LYS A 226 -4.09 9.89 -11.52
N LEU A 227 -4.53 9.03 -10.61
CA LEU A 227 -4.40 7.57 -10.76
C LEU A 227 -5.60 6.94 -11.45
N VAL A 228 -6.72 7.64 -11.56
CA VAL A 228 -7.96 7.07 -12.10
C VAL A 228 -8.44 7.92 -13.27
N ALA A 229 -8.78 7.24 -14.35
CA ALA A 229 -9.43 7.82 -15.54
C ALA A 229 -10.78 7.13 -15.77
N VAL A 230 -11.78 7.89 -16.22
CA VAL A 230 -13.11 7.37 -16.54
C VAL A 230 -13.42 7.71 -18.00
N ALA A 231 -13.83 6.71 -18.76
CA ALA A 231 -14.28 6.83 -20.15
C ALA A 231 -15.66 6.18 -20.30
N GLN A 232 -16.39 6.55 -21.36
CA GLN A 232 -17.62 5.87 -21.74
C GLN A 232 -17.35 5.09 -23.03
N GLU A 233 -17.59 3.78 -22.99
CA GLU A 233 -17.33 2.85 -24.08
C GLU A 233 -18.58 1.99 -24.31
N GLY A 234 -19.19 2.06 -25.49
CA GLY A 234 -20.32 1.18 -25.86
C GLY A 234 -21.52 1.20 -24.90
N GLY A 235 -21.81 2.34 -24.25
CA GLY A 235 -22.92 2.46 -23.29
C GLY A 235 -22.58 2.08 -21.85
N THR A 236 -21.38 1.61 -21.59
CA THR A 236 -20.84 1.34 -20.24
C THR A 236 -19.77 2.36 -19.87
N TYR A 237 -19.55 2.56 -18.58
CA TYR A 237 -18.45 3.39 -18.09
C TYR A 237 -17.27 2.50 -17.72
N VAL A 238 -16.09 2.84 -18.22
CA VAL A 238 -14.85 2.16 -17.92
C VAL A 238 -13.99 3.05 -17.04
N VAL A 239 -13.72 2.60 -15.84
CA VAL A 239 -12.82 3.24 -14.87
C VAL A 239 -11.48 2.54 -14.98
N ARG A 240 -10.43 3.22 -15.41
CA ARG A 240 -9.06 2.67 -15.53
C ARG A 240 -8.22 3.15 -14.37
N PHE A 241 -7.43 2.27 -13.77
CA PHE A 241 -6.61 2.55 -12.60
C PHE A 241 -5.42 1.59 -12.50
N PRO A 242 -4.31 1.99 -11.85
CA PRO A 242 -3.22 1.06 -11.56
C PRO A 242 -3.65 -0.06 -10.61
N VAL A 243 -3.12 -1.27 -10.80
CA VAL A 243 -3.50 -2.47 -10.02
C VAL A 243 -3.38 -2.28 -8.51
N PHE A 244 -2.45 -1.47 -8.03
CA PHE A 244 -2.23 -1.26 -6.60
C PHE A 244 -3.33 -0.44 -5.90
N VAL A 245 -4.22 0.24 -6.62
CA VAL A 245 -5.40 0.90 -6.03
C VAL A 245 -6.68 0.08 -6.20
N ARG A 246 -6.61 -1.12 -6.80
CA ARG A 246 -7.76 -1.98 -7.08
C ARG A 246 -8.65 -2.24 -5.85
N SER A 247 -8.07 -2.62 -4.72
CA SER A 247 -8.80 -2.87 -3.48
C SER A 247 -9.58 -1.64 -3.01
N ARG A 248 -8.95 -0.47 -3.04
CA ARG A 248 -9.59 0.81 -2.68
C ARG A 248 -10.73 1.17 -3.63
N VAL A 249 -10.59 0.87 -4.93
CA VAL A 249 -11.67 1.06 -5.92
C VAL A 249 -12.82 0.11 -5.66
N VAL A 250 -12.54 -1.18 -5.36
CA VAL A 250 -13.55 -2.17 -4.98
C VAL A 250 -14.33 -1.72 -3.73
N GLU A 251 -13.64 -1.29 -2.68
CA GLU A 251 -14.25 -0.77 -1.45
C GLU A 251 -15.12 0.47 -1.72
N LEU A 252 -14.61 1.40 -2.53
CA LEU A 252 -15.36 2.60 -2.93
C LEU A 252 -16.65 2.22 -3.67
N LEU A 253 -16.57 1.31 -4.65
CA LEU A 253 -17.73 0.87 -5.42
C LEU A 253 -18.75 0.16 -4.52
N ARG A 254 -18.31 -0.76 -3.65
CA ARG A 254 -19.18 -1.41 -2.66
C ARG A 254 -19.82 -0.39 -1.72
N GLY A 255 -19.05 0.59 -1.23
CA GLY A 255 -19.54 1.68 -0.38
C GLY A 255 -20.59 2.56 -1.06
N LEU A 256 -20.55 2.70 -2.38
CA LEU A 256 -21.54 3.42 -3.20
C LEU A 256 -22.71 2.53 -3.65
N GLY A 257 -22.78 1.29 -3.20
CA GLY A 257 -23.87 0.37 -3.45
C GLY A 257 -23.83 -0.33 -4.81
N TYR A 258 -22.62 -0.57 -5.35
CA TYR A 258 -22.45 -1.45 -6.50
C TYR A 258 -22.35 -2.91 -6.07
N VAL A 259 -22.93 -3.81 -6.89
CA VAL A 259 -22.67 -5.26 -6.85
C VAL A 259 -21.38 -5.50 -7.59
N VAL A 260 -20.29 -5.76 -6.85
CA VAL A 260 -18.96 -5.90 -7.44
C VAL A 260 -18.68 -7.38 -7.70
N ALA A 261 -18.58 -7.74 -8.98
CA ALA A 261 -17.98 -8.98 -9.44
C ALA A 261 -16.49 -8.73 -9.72
N GLU A 262 -15.62 -9.51 -9.09
CA GLU A 262 -14.19 -9.38 -9.27
C GLU A 262 -13.69 -10.40 -10.28
N GLU A 263 -13.07 -9.90 -11.36
CA GLU A 263 -12.37 -10.72 -12.34
C GLU A 263 -10.90 -10.82 -11.94
N GLY A 264 -10.43 -12.06 -11.71
CA GLY A 264 -9.02 -12.37 -11.58
C GLY A 264 -8.41 -12.61 -12.97
N ARG A 265 -7.12 -12.31 -13.12
CA ARG A 265 -6.34 -12.80 -14.24
C ARG A 265 -5.51 -13.98 -13.77
N GLU A 266 -5.56 -15.07 -14.51
CA GLU A 266 -4.64 -16.18 -14.30
C GLU A 266 -3.31 -15.86 -14.99
N TYR A 267 -2.22 -16.15 -14.33
CA TYR A 267 -0.87 -15.97 -14.84
C TYR A 267 -0.22 -17.34 -15.06
N PRO A 268 0.68 -17.49 -16.05
CA PRO A 268 1.39 -18.74 -16.30
C PRO A 268 2.05 -19.27 -15.03
N ARG A 269 1.84 -20.54 -14.72
CA ARG A 269 2.53 -21.24 -13.64
C ARG A 269 3.93 -21.63 -14.09
N VAL A 270 4.91 -21.40 -13.22
CA VAL A 270 6.31 -21.74 -13.48
C VAL A 270 6.80 -22.73 -12.43
N ALA A 271 7.33 -23.85 -12.89
CA ALA A 271 7.90 -24.90 -12.02
C ALA A 271 9.33 -24.53 -11.60
N TYR A 272 9.47 -23.70 -10.60
CA TYR A 272 10.77 -23.33 -10.04
C TYR A 272 11.38 -24.47 -9.21
N LYS A 273 12.69 -24.72 -9.37
CA LYS A 273 13.46 -25.68 -8.58
C LYS A 273 14.31 -24.90 -7.56
N ARG A 274 13.96 -24.97 -6.30
CA ARG A 274 14.71 -24.30 -5.24
C ARG A 274 16.02 -25.02 -4.93
N GLN A 275 17.17 -24.41 -5.27
CA GLN A 275 18.52 -24.97 -5.10
C GLN A 275 19.41 -24.06 -4.23
N PHE A 276 18.88 -23.51 -3.16
CA PHE A 276 19.60 -22.65 -2.21
C PHE A 276 18.94 -22.70 -0.84
N THR A 277 19.67 -22.24 0.17
CA THR A 277 19.16 -22.10 1.54
C THR A 277 19.20 -20.62 1.90
N LEU A 278 18.16 -20.16 2.58
CA LEU A 278 18.06 -18.80 3.11
C LEU A 278 18.66 -18.71 4.50
N PHE A 279 19.24 -17.58 4.82
CA PHE A 279 19.50 -17.20 6.19
C PHE A 279 18.19 -16.89 6.93
N PRO A 280 18.13 -17.04 8.27
CA PRO A 280 16.90 -16.84 9.04
C PRO A 280 16.19 -15.51 8.72
N PHE A 281 16.93 -14.40 8.69
CA PHE A 281 16.37 -13.07 8.40
C PHE A 281 15.85 -12.94 6.95
N GLN A 282 16.45 -13.65 5.98
CA GLN A 282 15.94 -13.69 4.61
C GLN A 282 14.63 -14.46 4.52
N ALA A 283 14.55 -15.58 5.24
CA ALA A 283 13.32 -16.36 5.33
C ALA A 283 12.20 -15.53 5.98
N GLU A 284 12.48 -14.86 7.08
CA GLU A 284 11.56 -13.96 7.77
C GLU A 284 11.06 -12.82 6.85
N ALA A 285 11.98 -12.22 6.08
CA ALA A 285 11.62 -11.17 5.12
C ALA A 285 10.61 -11.66 4.07
N VAL A 286 10.78 -12.89 3.57
CA VAL A 286 9.85 -13.47 2.59
C VAL A 286 8.51 -13.84 3.25
N GLU A 287 8.53 -14.43 4.46
CA GLU A 287 7.29 -14.75 5.18
C GLU A 287 6.47 -13.48 5.47
N ASN A 288 7.12 -12.39 5.89
CA ASN A 288 6.45 -11.12 6.09
C ASN A 288 5.85 -10.59 4.78
N TRP A 289 6.56 -10.69 3.66
CA TRP A 289 6.04 -10.28 2.35
C TRP A 289 4.83 -11.13 1.94
N VAL A 290 4.86 -12.44 2.16
CA VAL A 290 3.72 -13.34 1.89
C VAL A 290 2.53 -12.99 2.78
N ALA A 291 2.75 -12.75 4.07
CA ALA A 291 1.72 -12.36 5.03
C ALA A 291 1.03 -11.02 4.66
N HIS A 292 1.75 -10.14 3.96
CA HIS A 292 1.22 -8.87 3.43
C HIS A 292 0.62 -9.02 2.01
N GLY A 293 0.15 -10.21 1.64
CA GLY A 293 -0.50 -10.47 0.35
C GLY A 293 0.45 -10.42 -0.85
N MET A 294 1.72 -10.74 -0.64
CA MET A 294 2.78 -10.70 -1.65
C MET A 294 3.00 -9.30 -2.24
N ARG A 295 2.86 -8.27 -1.39
CA ARG A 295 3.11 -6.88 -1.73
C ARG A 295 3.90 -6.20 -0.62
N GLY A 296 5.01 -5.55 -0.98
CA GLY A 296 5.82 -4.83 -0.01
C GLY A 296 7.26 -4.62 -0.45
N SER A 297 7.95 -3.80 0.35
CA SER A 297 9.37 -3.50 0.17
C SER A 297 10.18 -4.21 1.24
N VAL A 298 11.31 -4.79 0.86
CA VAL A 298 12.29 -5.40 1.76
C VAL A 298 13.57 -4.58 1.74
N VAL A 299 13.94 -4.06 2.89
CA VAL A 299 15.10 -3.20 3.08
C VAL A 299 16.19 -3.99 3.79
N ILE A 300 17.26 -4.28 3.06
CA ILE A 300 18.41 -5.04 3.58
C ILE A 300 19.69 -4.37 3.09
N PRO A 301 20.64 -4.09 3.98
CA PRO A 301 21.92 -3.50 3.62
C PRO A 301 22.64 -4.27 2.50
N THR A 302 23.58 -3.60 1.84
CA THR A 302 24.40 -4.22 0.78
C THR A 302 25.18 -5.41 1.36
N GLY A 303 25.26 -6.51 0.59
CA GLY A 303 25.88 -7.75 1.07
C GLY A 303 24.90 -8.74 1.72
N GLY A 304 23.68 -8.31 2.11
CA GLY A 304 22.69 -9.17 2.77
C GLY A 304 21.96 -10.15 1.85
N GLY A 305 22.35 -10.28 0.58
CA GLY A 305 21.81 -11.29 -0.33
C GLY A 305 20.39 -11.02 -0.81
N LYS A 306 20.01 -9.76 -1.08
CA LYS A 306 18.72 -9.33 -1.62
C LYS A 306 18.21 -10.20 -2.77
N THR A 307 19.12 -10.61 -3.67
CA THR A 307 18.78 -11.47 -4.81
C THR A 307 18.14 -12.79 -4.38
N PHE A 308 18.63 -13.42 -3.29
CA PHE A 308 18.05 -14.69 -2.80
C PHE A 308 16.64 -14.52 -2.26
N ILE A 309 16.33 -13.35 -1.71
CA ILE A 309 14.96 -13.00 -1.30
C ILE A 309 14.05 -12.90 -2.53
N GLY A 310 14.52 -12.25 -3.61
CA GLY A 310 13.79 -12.20 -4.87
C GLY A 310 13.60 -13.58 -5.51
N LEU A 311 14.61 -14.43 -5.48
CA LEU A 311 14.52 -15.83 -5.96
C LEU A 311 13.51 -16.63 -5.14
N GLU A 312 13.51 -16.49 -3.81
CA GLU A 312 12.52 -17.15 -2.95
C GLU A 312 11.12 -16.62 -3.19
N ALA A 313 10.96 -15.30 -3.39
CA ALA A 313 9.67 -14.71 -3.73
C ALA A 313 9.12 -15.28 -5.05
N MET A 314 9.96 -15.49 -6.07
CA MET A 314 9.57 -16.14 -7.32
C MET A 314 9.12 -17.58 -7.08
N TYR A 315 9.89 -18.35 -6.29
CA TYR A 315 9.54 -19.73 -5.92
C TYR A 315 8.20 -19.79 -5.16
N ARG A 316 7.98 -18.92 -4.16
CA ARG A 316 6.76 -18.86 -3.35
C ARG A 316 5.54 -18.42 -4.15
N ALA A 317 5.70 -17.48 -5.07
CA ALA A 317 4.61 -17.05 -5.95
C ALA A 317 4.24 -18.13 -6.98
N GLY A 318 5.19 -18.91 -7.48
CA GLY A 318 4.96 -20.03 -8.39
C GLY A 318 4.36 -19.63 -9.75
N VAL A 319 4.49 -18.37 -10.13
CA VAL A 319 3.91 -17.79 -11.36
C VAL A 319 4.99 -17.11 -12.20
N SER A 320 4.60 -16.69 -13.41
CA SER A 320 5.45 -15.88 -14.29
C SER A 320 5.97 -14.63 -13.56
N ALA A 321 7.25 -14.30 -13.78
CA ALA A 321 7.91 -13.26 -13.02
C ALA A 321 8.73 -12.31 -13.91
N LEU A 322 8.63 -11.02 -13.63
CA LEU A 322 9.44 -9.95 -14.22
C LEU A 322 10.40 -9.40 -13.15
N VAL A 323 11.69 -9.42 -13.42
CA VAL A 323 12.68 -8.77 -12.56
C VAL A 323 13.17 -7.51 -13.26
N LEU A 324 13.03 -6.37 -12.60
CA LEU A 324 13.45 -5.06 -13.11
C LEU A 324 14.74 -4.63 -12.44
N VAL A 325 15.71 -4.26 -13.26
CA VAL A 325 17.06 -3.87 -12.83
C VAL A 325 17.53 -2.60 -13.53
N VAL A 326 18.51 -1.91 -12.94
CA VAL A 326 19.01 -0.62 -13.47
C VAL A 326 20.05 -0.79 -14.58
N THR A 327 20.89 -1.83 -14.53
CA THR A 327 22.01 -2.00 -15.49
C THR A 327 21.97 -3.35 -16.18
N ARG A 328 22.71 -3.44 -17.31
CA ARG A 328 22.88 -4.68 -18.06
C ARG A 328 23.61 -5.74 -17.25
N GLU A 329 24.60 -5.35 -16.48
CA GLU A 329 25.41 -6.24 -15.66
C GLU A 329 24.56 -6.90 -14.55
N LEU A 330 23.69 -6.12 -13.90
CA LEU A 330 22.71 -6.66 -12.95
C LEU A 330 21.75 -7.63 -13.63
N ALA A 331 21.31 -7.30 -14.86
CA ALA A 331 20.44 -8.21 -15.61
C ALA A 331 21.11 -9.56 -15.87
N LEU A 332 22.35 -9.56 -16.30
CA LEU A 332 23.12 -10.80 -16.53
C LEU A 332 23.31 -11.61 -15.24
N GLN A 333 23.59 -10.95 -14.12
CA GLN A 333 23.69 -11.62 -12.81
C GLN A 333 22.38 -12.26 -12.39
N TRP A 334 21.24 -11.58 -12.58
CA TRP A 334 19.94 -12.14 -12.30
C TRP A 334 19.62 -13.35 -13.19
N VAL A 335 19.88 -13.24 -14.49
CA VAL A 335 19.72 -14.33 -15.47
C VAL A 335 20.52 -15.57 -15.04
N GLU A 336 21.79 -15.40 -14.69
CA GLU A 336 22.65 -16.49 -14.23
C GLU A 336 22.13 -17.12 -12.93
N ARG A 337 21.76 -16.30 -11.93
CA ARG A 337 21.26 -16.78 -10.64
C ARG A 337 19.92 -17.49 -10.75
N ILE A 338 18.98 -16.97 -11.56
CA ILE A 338 17.71 -17.64 -11.82
C ILE A 338 17.95 -19.00 -12.45
N ARG A 339 18.82 -19.08 -13.46
CA ARG A 339 19.15 -20.35 -14.11
C ARG A 339 19.79 -21.34 -13.14
N LYS A 340 20.75 -20.89 -12.36
CA LYS A 340 21.51 -21.71 -11.41
C LYS A 340 20.65 -22.19 -10.24
N PHE A 341 19.85 -21.32 -9.64
CA PHE A 341 19.21 -21.58 -8.36
C PHE A 341 17.72 -21.91 -8.47
N LEU A 342 17.05 -21.53 -9.57
CA LEU A 342 15.66 -21.86 -9.81
C LEU A 342 15.44 -22.83 -10.98
N GLY A 343 16.49 -23.21 -11.71
CA GLY A 343 16.43 -24.18 -12.80
C GLY A 343 15.59 -23.72 -14.00
N VAL A 344 15.37 -22.42 -14.15
CA VAL A 344 14.59 -21.82 -15.24
C VAL A 344 15.51 -20.96 -16.09
N SER A 345 15.32 -20.98 -17.43
CA SER A 345 16.04 -20.10 -18.36
C SER A 345 15.25 -18.83 -18.61
N PRO A 346 15.59 -17.71 -17.96
CA PRO A 346 14.85 -16.46 -18.16
C PRO A 346 15.15 -15.84 -19.51
N GLY A 347 14.19 -15.05 -20.03
CA GLY A 347 14.44 -14.09 -21.10
C GLY A 347 15.14 -12.84 -20.59
N MET A 348 15.69 -12.04 -21.49
CA MET A 348 16.32 -10.75 -21.19
C MET A 348 15.80 -9.66 -22.11
N LEU A 349 15.42 -8.51 -21.50
CA LEU A 349 14.93 -7.34 -22.22
C LEU A 349 15.79 -6.12 -21.90
N GLY A 350 16.59 -5.67 -22.86
CA GLY A 350 17.51 -4.55 -22.72
C GLY A 350 18.96 -4.93 -22.96
N GLY A 351 19.83 -3.93 -23.09
CA GLY A 351 21.24 -4.16 -23.40
C GLY A 351 21.52 -4.83 -24.76
N GLY A 352 20.62 -4.61 -25.74
CA GLY A 352 20.67 -5.25 -27.07
C GLY A 352 19.83 -6.51 -27.21
N GLU A 353 19.34 -7.08 -26.11
CA GLU A 353 18.49 -8.27 -26.09
C GLU A 353 17.00 -7.92 -26.08
N ARG A 354 16.18 -8.71 -26.78
CA ARG A 354 14.71 -8.61 -26.75
C ARG A 354 14.10 -10.02 -26.74
N ASP A 355 14.17 -10.65 -25.59
CA ASP A 355 13.63 -11.99 -25.36
C ASP A 355 12.72 -11.94 -24.12
N VAL A 356 11.41 -12.06 -24.34
CA VAL A 356 10.39 -12.01 -23.28
C VAL A 356 9.78 -13.40 -23.11
N ARG A 357 10.02 -14.02 -21.94
CA ARG A 357 9.56 -15.33 -21.53
C ARG A 357 8.72 -15.23 -20.26
N ASP A 358 8.15 -16.36 -19.79
CA ASP A 358 7.40 -16.40 -18.53
C ASP A 358 8.21 -15.91 -17.31
N VAL A 359 9.52 -16.07 -17.36
CA VAL A 359 10.46 -15.42 -16.45
C VAL A 359 11.35 -14.51 -17.29
N THR A 360 11.35 -13.23 -16.99
CA THR A 360 12.09 -12.22 -17.74
C THR A 360 12.83 -11.28 -16.82
N VAL A 361 14.06 -10.95 -17.16
CA VAL A 361 14.83 -9.88 -16.52
C VAL A 361 14.90 -8.70 -17.48
N ALA A 362 14.46 -7.53 -17.05
CA ALA A 362 14.40 -6.34 -17.89
C ALA A 362 15.12 -5.15 -17.25
N ILE A 363 15.79 -4.36 -18.09
CA ILE A 363 16.32 -3.06 -17.68
C ILE A 363 15.14 -2.07 -17.65
N TYR A 364 15.03 -1.24 -16.60
CA TYR A 364 13.90 -0.32 -16.42
C TYR A 364 13.55 0.52 -17.66
N ASN A 365 14.55 1.14 -18.31
CA ASN A 365 14.30 1.93 -19.51
C ASN A 365 13.77 1.09 -20.68
N SER A 366 14.18 -0.15 -20.78
CA SER A 366 13.67 -1.09 -21.79
C SER A 366 12.26 -1.55 -21.44
N ALA A 367 11.96 -1.74 -20.15
CA ALA A 367 10.62 -2.08 -19.70
C ALA A 367 9.62 -0.96 -19.99
N VAL A 368 9.99 0.32 -19.85
CA VAL A 368 9.15 1.46 -20.28
C VAL A 368 8.90 1.38 -21.79
N LYS A 369 9.95 1.23 -22.59
CA LYS A 369 9.85 1.21 -24.04
C LYS A 369 8.95 0.09 -24.59
N TYR A 370 8.94 -1.06 -23.94
CA TYR A 370 8.20 -2.25 -24.36
C TYR A 370 7.08 -2.62 -23.38
N LEU A 371 6.53 -1.63 -22.67
CA LEU A 371 5.55 -1.83 -21.62
C LEU A 371 4.31 -2.61 -22.08
N ASP A 372 3.81 -2.31 -23.28
CA ASP A 372 2.65 -2.99 -23.87
C ASP A 372 2.88 -4.49 -24.08
N GLU A 373 4.12 -4.94 -24.28
CA GLU A 373 4.48 -6.35 -24.37
C GLU A 373 4.54 -7.05 -23.02
N LEU A 374 4.71 -6.30 -21.93
CA LEU A 374 4.86 -6.82 -20.57
C LEU A 374 3.53 -6.88 -19.81
N VAL A 375 2.59 -6.00 -20.15
CA VAL A 375 1.28 -5.95 -19.50
C VAL A 375 0.53 -7.27 -19.69
N GLY A 376 -0.01 -7.81 -18.60
CA GLY A 376 -0.80 -9.03 -18.58
C GLY A 376 -0.03 -10.33 -18.64
N ARG A 377 1.31 -10.30 -18.69
CA ARG A 377 2.14 -11.53 -18.80
C ARG A 377 2.64 -12.05 -17.46
N PHE A 378 2.83 -11.18 -16.47
CA PHE A 378 3.54 -11.53 -15.24
C PHE A 378 2.65 -11.45 -14.01
N GLY A 379 2.68 -12.52 -13.20
CA GLY A 379 2.00 -12.55 -11.91
C GLY A 379 2.83 -11.89 -10.79
N LEU A 380 4.16 -11.87 -10.90
CA LEU A 380 5.07 -11.24 -9.97
C LEU A 380 5.99 -10.23 -10.68
N VAL A 381 6.20 -9.06 -10.07
CA VAL A 381 7.27 -8.13 -10.44
C VAL A 381 8.19 -7.87 -9.24
N VAL A 382 9.49 -8.02 -9.48
CA VAL A 382 10.56 -7.69 -8.53
C VAL A 382 11.24 -6.42 -9.01
N PHE A 383 11.18 -5.36 -8.21
CA PHE A 383 11.86 -4.09 -8.44
C PHE A 383 13.18 -4.11 -7.67
N ASP A 384 14.27 -4.43 -8.35
CA ASP A 384 15.60 -4.41 -7.74
C ASP A 384 16.21 -3.02 -7.82
N GLU A 385 16.77 -2.55 -6.71
CA GLU A 385 17.34 -1.21 -6.52
C GLU A 385 16.40 -0.08 -7.02
N ALA A 386 15.09 -0.21 -6.73
CA ALA A 386 14.03 0.72 -7.18
C ALA A 386 14.28 2.19 -6.84
N HIS A 387 15.04 2.46 -5.79
CA HIS A 387 15.43 3.81 -5.37
C HIS A 387 16.41 4.51 -6.32
N HIS A 388 17.11 3.74 -7.19
CA HIS A 388 18.00 4.29 -8.21
C HIS A 388 17.29 4.76 -9.48
N VAL A 389 16.06 4.32 -9.67
CA VAL A 389 15.31 4.62 -10.89
C VAL A 389 14.76 6.03 -10.82
N PRO A 390 14.95 6.89 -11.84
CA PRO A 390 14.30 8.19 -11.89
C PRO A 390 12.80 8.08 -11.62
N ALA A 391 12.25 9.01 -10.87
CA ALA A 391 10.82 8.97 -10.48
C ALA A 391 9.89 8.80 -11.68
N GLU A 392 10.18 9.44 -12.80
CA GLU A 392 9.41 9.32 -14.04
C GLU A 392 9.43 7.89 -14.60
N THR A 393 10.63 7.29 -14.78
CA THR A 393 10.79 5.92 -15.30
C THR A 393 10.13 4.89 -14.38
N PHE A 394 10.36 5.01 -13.07
CA PHE A 394 9.73 4.12 -12.08
C PHE A 394 8.22 4.23 -12.14
N LYS A 395 7.71 5.46 -12.17
CA LYS A 395 6.28 5.75 -12.24
C LYS A 395 5.64 5.09 -13.47
N GLU A 396 6.22 5.26 -14.66
CA GLU A 396 5.67 4.68 -15.88
C GLU A 396 5.55 3.16 -15.81
N VAL A 397 6.60 2.47 -15.39
CA VAL A 397 6.59 1.01 -15.26
C VAL A 397 5.66 0.55 -14.15
N ALA A 398 5.73 1.18 -12.97
CA ALA A 398 4.96 0.76 -11.81
C ALA A 398 3.45 0.99 -11.98
N LEU A 399 3.05 2.03 -12.71
CA LEU A 399 1.65 2.33 -13.03
C LEU A 399 1.13 1.48 -14.18
N GLY A 400 1.97 1.24 -15.20
CA GLY A 400 1.58 0.54 -16.42
C GLY A 400 1.42 -0.97 -16.22
N LEU A 401 2.26 -1.59 -15.38
CA LEU A 401 2.15 -3.02 -15.10
C LEU A 401 0.90 -3.34 -14.28
N ASP A 402 0.14 -4.33 -14.71
CA ASP A 402 -1.07 -4.85 -14.03
C ASP A 402 -0.77 -6.06 -13.13
N THR A 403 0.50 -6.29 -12.83
CA THR A 403 1.03 -7.39 -12.02
C THR A 403 0.58 -7.28 -10.55
N PRO A 404 -0.09 -8.30 -9.99
CA PRO A 404 -0.66 -8.23 -8.63
C PRO A 404 0.38 -8.38 -7.52
N TYR A 405 1.34 -9.29 -7.66
CA TYR A 405 2.39 -9.53 -6.67
C TYR A 405 3.58 -8.62 -6.94
N ARG A 406 4.02 -7.90 -5.93
CA ARG A 406 5.03 -6.86 -6.08
C ARG A 406 6.02 -6.90 -4.93
N LEU A 407 7.31 -6.93 -5.26
CA LEU A 407 8.40 -6.90 -4.30
C LEU A 407 9.42 -5.84 -4.68
N ALA A 408 9.71 -4.88 -3.81
CA ALA A 408 10.85 -3.99 -3.97
C ALA A 408 12.01 -4.44 -3.06
N LEU A 409 13.21 -4.51 -3.63
CA LEU A 409 14.44 -4.82 -2.94
C LEU A 409 15.34 -3.57 -2.92
N SER A 410 15.76 -3.15 -1.73
CA SER A 410 16.60 -1.96 -1.57
C SER A 410 17.56 -2.11 -0.40
N ALA A 411 18.73 -1.46 -0.50
CA ALA A 411 19.60 -1.26 0.66
C ALA A 411 19.18 -0.02 1.46
N THR A 412 18.67 0.99 0.78
CA THR A 412 18.18 2.26 1.33
C THR A 412 16.92 2.63 0.58
N PRO A 413 15.77 2.71 1.25
CA PRO A 413 14.54 3.16 0.60
C PRO A 413 14.52 4.68 0.41
N GLU A 414 15.30 5.42 1.18
CA GLU A 414 15.37 6.87 1.16
C GLU A 414 15.94 7.35 -0.20
N ARG A 415 15.31 8.39 -0.75
CA ARG A 415 15.66 8.98 -2.05
C ARG A 415 16.06 10.44 -1.88
N GLU A 416 17.02 10.90 -2.69
CA GLU A 416 17.45 12.31 -2.69
C GLU A 416 16.32 13.26 -3.14
N ASP A 417 15.43 12.78 -4.03
CA ASP A 417 14.26 13.51 -4.51
C ASP A 417 13.04 13.38 -3.57
N ARG A 418 13.17 12.71 -2.42
CA ARG A 418 12.11 12.45 -1.43
C ARG A 418 10.87 11.77 -2.03
N ASN A 419 11.06 10.91 -3.01
CA ASN A 419 10.00 10.16 -3.70
C ASN A 419 9.90 8.69 -3.24
N GLU A 420 10.44 8.32 -2.08
CA GLU A 420 10.32 6.95 -1.53
C GLU A 420 8.87 6.50 -1.36
N HIS A 421 7.96 7.43 -1.10
CA HIS A 421 6.53 7.15 -1.00
C HIS A 421 5.92 6.61 -2.30
N LEU A 422 6.49 6.92 -3.48
CA LEU A 422 6.07 6.32 -4.76
C LEU A 422 6.27 4.80 -4.75
N ILE A 423 7.38 4.34 -4.19
CA ILE A 423 7.67 2.90 -4.07
C ILE A 423 6.65 2.27 -3.12
N TYR A 424 6.39 2.91 -1.98
CA TYR A 424 5.45 2.38 -0.98
C TYR A 424 4.01 2.32 -1.48
N GLU A 425 3.55 3.30 -2.21
CA GLU A 425 2.22 3.29 -2.83
C GLU A 425 2.11 2.24 -3.95
N ALA A 426 3.08 2.21 -4.86
CA ALA A 426 3.02 1.35 -6.04
C ALA A 426 3.35 -0.12 -5.75
N VAL A 427 4.27 -0.41 -4.85
CA VAL A 427 4.72 -1.76 -4.51
C VAL A 427 4.13 -2.24 -3.19
N GLY A 428 4.20 -1.41 -2.18
CA GLY A 428 3.77 -1.68 -0.80
C GLY A 428 4.77 -1.14 0.22
N PRO A 429 4.34 -0.97 1.47
CA PRO A 429 5.20 -0.44 2.54
C PRO A 429 6.38 -1.37 2.82
N PRO A 430 7.40 -0.90 3.56
CA PRO A 430 8.44 -1.77 4.07
C PRO A 430 7.85 -2.83 5.00
N VAL A 431 7.88 -4.10 4.56
CA VAL A 431 7.39 -5.26 5.32
C VAL A 431 8.49 -5.91 6.15
N TYR A 432 9.76 -5.60 5.82
CA TYR A 432 10.93 -6.08 6.56
C TYR A 432 12.10 -5.10 6.43
N ARG A 433 12.83 -4.92 7.53
CA ARG A 433 14.10 -4.19 7.57
C ARG A 433 15.13 -5.01 8.35
N ALA A 434 16.24 -5.38 7.71
CA ALA A 434 17.37 -5.99 8.41
C ALA A 434 18.31 -4.90 8.94
N SER A 435 18.79 -5.08 10.17
CA SER A 435 19.88 -4.27 10.69
C SER A 435 21.24 -4.79 10.19
N TYR A 436 22.25 -3.93 10.17
CA TYR A 436 23.61 -4.36 9.84
C TYR A 436 24.12 -5.41 10.85
N ARG A 437 23.76 -5.24 12.11
CA ARG A 437 24.08 -6.14 13.20
C ARG A 437 23.57 -7.56 12.95
N SER A 438 22.32 -7.73 12.56
CA SER A 438 21.75 -9.06 12.27
C SER A 438 22.50 -9.79 11.15
N MET A 439 23.07 -9.05 10.20
CA MET A 439 23.89 -9.63 9.13
C MET A 439 25.31 -9.99 9.58
N VAL A 440 25.90 -9.23 10.53
CA VAL A 440 27.17 -9.59 11.16
C VAL A 440 27.01 -10.87 11.98
N GLU A 441 25.95 -10.95 12.79
CA GLU A 441 25.61 -12.13 13.60
C GLU A 441 25.34 -13.37 12.72
N ALA A 442 24.75 -13.18 11.55
CA ALA A 442 24.56 -14.24 10.54
C ALA A 442 25.86 -14.60 9.77
N GLY A 443 26.97 -13.91 10.00
CA GLY A 443 28.24 -14.16 9.31
C GLY A 443 28.26 -13.80 7.82
N LEU A 444 27.33 -12.95 7.35
CA LEU A 444 27.25 -12.51 5.96
C LEU A 444 28.13 -11.32 5.64
N VAL A 445 28.29 -10.46 6.62
CA VAL A 445 29.14 -9.28 6.54
C VAL A 445 30.05 -9.24 7.76
N VAL A 446 31.15 -8.52 7.65
CA VAL A 446 32.10 -8.33 8.75
C VAL A 446 31.90 -6.95 9.39
N PRO A 447 32.28 -6.76 10.65
CA PRO A 447 32.32 -5.43 11.28
C PRO A 447 33.14 -4.42 10.46
N VAL A 448 32.77 -3.15 10.53
CA VAL A 448 33.46 -2.07 9.80
C VAL A 448 34.27 -1.21 10.76
N GLU A 449 35.53 -1.03 10.42
CA GLU A 449 36.42 -0.03 11.04
C GLU A 449 36.51 1.19 10.13
N HIS A 450 35.95 2.31 10.56
CA HIS A 450 35.92 3.54 9.81
C HIS A 450 36.96 4.55 10.33
N TYR A 451 37.84 5.00 9.46
CA TYR A 451 38.89 5.98 9.74
C TYR A 451 38.63 7.23 8.91
N ARG A 452 38.31 8.35 9.54
CA ARG A 452 38.17 9.65 8.89
C ARG A 452 39.48 10.41 9.05
N ILE A 453 40.19 10.62 7.94
CA ILE A 453 41.53 11.18 7.89
C ILE A 453 41.44 12.63 7.40
N TYR A 454 41.82 13.56 8.28
CA TYR A 454 41.78 14.98 7.99
C TYR A 454 43.11 15.45 7.40
N VAL A 455 43.07 15.98 6.16
CA VAL A 455 44.19 16.59 5.48
C VAL A 455 44.00 18.10 5.39
N ARG A 456 45.10 18.88 5.44
CA ARG A 456 45.06 20.32 5.26
C ARG A 456 45.35 20.66 3.78
N MET A 457 44.72 21.71 3.26
CA MET A 457 45.05 22.28 1.97
C MET A 457 46.48 22.88 1.99
N SER A 458 47.10 22.96 0.84
CA SER A 458 48.26 23.84 0.66
C SER A 458 47.84 25.30 0.85
N ASN A 459 48.83 26.20 1.11
CA ASN A 459 48.50 27.63 1.30
C ASN A 459 47.81 28.24 0.05
N GLU A 460 48.23 27.82 -1.14
CA GLU A 460 47.65 28.29 -2.40
C GLU A 460 46.22 27.76 -2.60
N GLU A 461 45.97 26.49 -2.30
CA GLU A 461 44.65 25.92 -2.35
C GLU A 461 43.70 26.59 -1.34
N ALA A 462 44.17 26.82 -0.13
CA ALA A 462 43.41 27.49 0.92
C ALA A 462 43.03 28.93 0.54
N ALA A 463 43.96 29.67 -0.07
CA ALA A 463 43.71 31.01 -0.59
C ALA A 463 42.68 31.00 -1.72
N THR A 464 42.80 30.05 -2.66
CA THR A 464 41.84 29.85 -3.75
C THR A 464 40.47 29.49 -3.21
N TYR A 465 40.39 28.53 -2.28
CA TYR A 465 39.14 28.13 -1.65
C TYR A 465 38.46 29.27 -0.90
N GLY A 466 39.22 30.08 -0.16
CA GLY A 466 38.73 31.25 0.58
C GLY A 466 38.23 32.41 -0.29
N SER A 467 38.65 32.46 -1.55
CA SER A 467 38.21 33.48 -2.52
C SER A 467 36.91 33.10 -3.26
N LEU A 468 36.44 31.85 -3.11
CA LEU A 468 35.24 31.37 -3.81
C LEU A 468 33.97 31.89 -3.13
N PRO A 469 32.90 32.14 -3.90
CA PRO A 469 31.59 32.49 -3.36
C PRO A 469 31.05 31.39 -2.43
N SER A 470 30.65 31.76 -1.22
CA SER A 470 30.17 30.81 -0.19
C SER A 470 28.83 30.15 -0.53
N ASP A 471 28.08 30.70 -1.46
CA ASP A 471 26.80 30.20 -1.96
C ASP A 471 26.96 29.09 -3.06
N ASN A 472 28.15 28.98 -3.65
CA ASN A 472 28.40 27.96 -4.70
C ASN A 472 28.96 26.67 -4.10
N ALA A 473 28.09 25.89 -3.45
CA ALA A 473 28.45 24.65 -2.80
C ALA A 473 29.10 23.60 -3.76
N ILE A 474 28.76 23.63 -5.05
CA ILE A 474 29.31 22.70 -6.04
C ILE A 474 30.78 23.00 -6.29
N VAL A 475 31.14 24.28 -6.51
CA VAL A 475 32.53 24.68 -6.76
C VAL A 475 33.37 24.47 -5.51
N LEU A 476 32.87 24.86 -4.34
CA LEU A 476 33.57 24.66 -3.06
C LEU A 476 33.87 23.17 -2.83
N ARG A 477 32.89 22.29 -3.07
CA ARG A 477 33.05 20.84 -2.94
C ARG A 477 34.11 20.31 -3.90
N ASN A 478 34.09 20.74 -5.17
CA ASN A 478 35.01 20.25 -6.19
C ASN A 478 36.46 20.65 -5.86
N VAL A 479 36.68 21.87 -5.41
CA VAL A 479 38.01 22.34 -5.00
C VAL A 479 38.50 21.57 -3.76
N ALA A 480 37.67 21.40 -2.75
CA ALA A 480 38.03 20.64 -1.55
C ALA A 480 38.37 19.18 -1.90
N ALA A 481 37.56 18.54 -2.74
CA ALA A 481 37.72 17.15 -3.14
C ALA A 481 39.01 16.89 -3.95
N LYS A 482 39.49 17.88 -4.70
CA LYS A 482 40.72 17.80 -5.52
C LYS A 482 41.97 18.27 -4.79
N SER A 483 41.93 18.52 -3.47
CA SER A 483 43.14 18.92 -2.74
C SER A 483 44.32 17.95 -3.02
N THR A 484 45.45 18.52 -3.41
CA THR A 484 46.66 17.77 -3.79
C THR A 484 47.24 16.96 -2.64
N ARG A 485 46.99 17.33 -1.40
CA ARG A 485 47.40 16.60 -0.18
C ARG A 485 46.73 15.26 0.00
N LYS A 486 45.60 15.00 -0.64
CA LYS A 486 44.88 13.72 -0.54
C LYS A 486 45.61 12.57 -1.22
N ILE A 487 46.25 12.83 -2.38
CA ILE A 487 46.92 11.81 -3.16
C ILE A 487 48.07 11.14 -2.40
N PRO A 488 49.05 11.87 -1.83
CA PRO A 488 50.09 11.26 -1.02
C PRO A 488 49.59 10.44 0.16
N VAL A 489 48.56 10.91 0.84
CA VAL A 489 47.90 10.21 1.96
C VAL A 489 47.27 8.90 1.48
N ALA A 490 46.49 8.94 0.39
CA ALA A 490 45.91 7.75 -0.22
C ALA A 490 46.96 6.72 -0.63
N VAL A 491 48.05 7.15 -1.29
CA VAL A 491 49.14 6.27 -1.70
C VAL A 491 49.78 5.58 -0.50
N ARG A 492 50.02 6.30 0.60
CA ARG A 492 50.60 5.72 1.84
C ARG A 492 49.66 4.66 2.45
N ILE A 493 48.36 4.94 2.53
CA ILE A 493 47.37 3.98 3.05
C ILE A 493 47.35 2.74 2.18
N VAL A 494 47.19 2.90 0.87
CA VAL A 494 47.13 1.76 -0.08
C VAL A 494 48.39 0.92 -0.05
N THR A 495 49.57 1.55 -0.09
CA THR A 495 50.85 0.84 -0.03
C THR A 495 50.97 0.00 1.24
N ARG A 496 50.56 0.56 2.39
CA ARG A 496 50.59 -0.15 3.66
C ARG A 496 49.59 -1.32 3.69
N GLU A 497 48.38 -1.11 3.25
CA GLU A 497 47.34 -2.15 3.24
C GLU A 497 47.69 -3.31 2.27
N VAL A 498 48.24 -2.98 1.10
CA VAL A 498 48.73 -3.98 0.17
C VAL A 498 49.93 -4.77 0.75
N ALA A 499 50.84 -4.10 1.47
CA ALA A 499 51.95 -4.78 2.17
C ALA A 499 51.44 -5.73 3.28
N LEU A 500 50.27 -5.47 3.88
CA LEU A 500 49.61 -6.37 4.80
C LEU A 500 48.83 -7.52 4.11
N GLY A 501 48.85 -7.56 2.77
CA GLY A 501 48.18 -8.59 1.98
C GLY A 501 46.71 -8.25 1.64
N SER A 502 46.22 -7.07 1.98
CA SER A 502 44.85 -6.67 1.70
C SER A 502 44.62 -6.35 0.23
N LYS A 503 43.43 -6.64 -0.27
CA LYS A 503 42.91 -6.09 -1.53
C LYS A 503 42.19 -4.76 -1.26
N VAL A 504 42.53 -3.74 -2.04
CA VAL A 504 42.12 -2.35 -1.80
C VAL A 504 41.31 -1.80 -2.96
N LEU A 505 40.14 -1.23 -2.66
CA LEU A 505 39.34 -0.41 -3.60
C LEU A 505 39.55 1.06 -3.27
N VAL A 506 39.98 1.85 -4.27
CA VAL A 506 40.16 3.29 -4.12
C VAL A 506 39.12 4.02 -4.93
N PHE A 507 38.32 4.81 -4.27
CA PHE A 507 37.21 5.56 -4.86
C PHE A 507 37.52 7.05 -4.95
N THR A 508 37.36 7.61 -6.14
CA THR A 508 37.43 9.04 -6.39
C THR A 508 36.23 9.50 -7.23
N GLN A 509 35.95 10.79 -7.24
CA GLN A 509 34.87 11.38 -8.04
C GLN A 509 35.33 11.81 -9.43
N PHE A 510 36.64 12.05 -9.62
CA PHE A 510 37.20 12.69 -10.81
C PHE A 510 38.15 11.76 -11.53
N ILE A 511 38.10 11.73 -12.86
CA ILE A 511 38.94 10.89 -13.72
C ILE A 511 40.41 11.30 -13.58
N ASP A 512 40.71 12.60 -13.67
CA ASP A 512 42.05 13.16 -13.51
C ASP A 512 42.71 12.78 -12.16
N GLN A 513 41.92 12.77 -11.08
CA GLN A 513 42.37 12.33 -9.76
C GLN A 513 42.63 10.80 -9.72
N ALA A 514 41.78 10.02 -10.41
CA ALA A 514 41.98 8.58 -10.50
C ALA A 514 43.26 8.21 -11.26
N GLU A 515 43.53 8.89 -12.37
CA GLU A 515 44.72 8.68 -13.19
C GLU A 515 45.98 9.05 -12.43
N GLU A 516 46.02 10.19 -11.75
CA GLU A 516 47.17 10.59 -10.94
C GLU A 516 47.40 9.64 -9.77
N LEU A 517 46.35 9.19 -9.09
CA LEU A 517 46.46 8.15 -8.06
C LEU A 517 47.02 6.84 -8.61
N TYR A 518 46.49 6.38 -9.74
CA TYR A 518 46.96 5.18 -10.39
C TYR A 518 48.45 5.27 -10.74
N LYS A 519 48.89 6.39 -11.35
CA LYS A 519 50.29 6.65 -11.67
C LYS A 519 51.15 6.62 -10.42
N ARG A 520 50.79 7.36 -9.36
CA ARG A 520 51.57 7.39 -8.11
C ARG A 520 51.65 6.05 -7.40
N LEU A 521 50.59 5.24 -7.44
CA LEU A 521 50.62 3.89 -6.90
C LEU A 521 51.56 2.99 -7.65
N ARG A 522 51.60 3.10 -8.99
CA ARG A 522 52.53 2.35 -9.84
C ARG A 522 53.99 2.77 -9.58
N GLU A 523 54.23 4.06 -9.42
CA GLU A 523 55.55 4.60 -9.03
C GLU A 523 55.99 4.09 -7.66
N ALA A 524 55.08 3.90 -6.73
CA ALA A 524 55.31 3.31 -5.40
C ALA A 524 55.43 1.77 -5.41
N GLY A 525 55.42 1.13 -6.59
CA GLY A 525 55.54 -0.33 -6.72
C GLY A 525 54.29 -1.13 -6.44
N VAL A 526 53.13 -0.47 -6.33
CA VAL A 526 51.85 -1.15 -6.10
C VAL A 526 51.26 -1.62 -7.43
N ALA A 527 50.94 -2.92 -7.55
CA ALA A 527 50.20 -3.45 -8.67
C ALA A 527 48.74 -2.98 -8.59
N ALA A 528 48.40 -1.97 -9.38
CA ALA A 528 47.07 -1.34 -9.43
C ALA A 528 46.46 -1.47 -10.83
N GLU A 529 45.14 -1.49 -10.88
CA GLU A 529 44.30 -1.36 -12.08
C GLU A 529 43.49 -0.05 -12.00
N LEU A 530 43.25 0.55 -13.16
CA LEU A 530 42.41 1.74 -13.29
C LEU A 530 41.10 1.37 -13.98
N ILE A 531 39.98 1.79 -13.44
CA ILE A 531 38.63 1.58 -14.03
C ILE A 531 37.89 2.90 -14.02
N THR A 532 37.71 3.50 -15.18
CA THR A 532 36.97 4.73 -15.43
C THR A 532 35.89 4.50 -16.48
N SER A 533 35.03 5.50 -16.72
CA SER A 533 34.02 5.45 -17.79
C SER A 533 34.62 5.44 -19.22
N GLU A 534 35.87 5.84 -19.35
CA GLU A 534 36.56 5.98 -20.64
C GLU A 534 37.37 4.76 -21.03
N GLU A 535 37.62 3.82 -20.11
CA GLU A 535 38.44 2.64 -20.38
C GLU A 535 37.61 1.38 -20.71
N GLY A 536 37.88 0.79 -21.89
CA GLY A 536 37.19 -0.40 -22.40
C GLY A 536 37.62 -1.76 -21.78
N ASN A 537 38.58 -1.80 -20.83
CA ASN A 537 39.17 -3.03 -20.31
C ASN A 537 38.73 -3.44 -18.90
N ARG A 538 37.53 -3.03 -18.49
CA ARG A 538 36.97 -3.24 -17.14
C ARG A 538 36.98 -4.72 -16.71
N GLU A 539 36.53 -5.63 -17.56
CA GLU A 539 36.49 -7.07 -17.25
C GLU A 539 37.87 -7.66 -16.99
N VAL A 540 38.86 -7.25 -17.77
CA VAL A 540 40.26 -7.70 -17.62
C VAL A 540 40.84 -7.19 -16.30
N ALA A 541 40.62 -5.92 -15.95
CA ALA A 541 41.05 -5.32 -14.70
C ALA A 541 40.45 -6.02 -13.49
N LEU A 542 39.14 -6.27 -13.50
CA LEU A 542 38.43 -6.99 -12.43
C LEU A 542 38.90 -8.44 -12.33
N ARG A 543 39.16 -9.12 -13.45
CA ARG A 543 39.68 -10.47 -13.44
C ARG A 543 41.10 -10.54 -12.84
N ARG A 544 42.01 -9.59 -13.18
CA ARG A 544 43.33 -9.49 -12.58
C ARG A 544 43.28 -9.23 -11.07
N PHE A 545 42.37 -8.38 -10.64
CA PHE A 545 42.12 -8.14 -9.24
C PHE A 545 41.53 -9.38 -8.54
N SER A 546 40.59 -10.08 -9.16
CA SER A 546 40.01 -11.31 -8.63
C SER A 546 41.05 -12.39 -8.33
N VAL A 547 41.92 -12.68 -9.30
CA VAL A 547 42.99 -13.72 -9.16
C VAL A 547 44.17 -13.24 -8.34
N GLY A 548 44.20 -11.98 -7.87
CA GLY A 548 45.29 -11.44 -7.07
C GLY A 548 46.55 -11.01 -7.83
N ALA A 549 46.48 -10.97 -9.18
CA ALA A 549 47.55 -10.41 -10.02
C ALA A 549 47.71 -8.90 -9.81
N SER A 550 46.66 -8.25 -9.40
CA SER A 550 46.63 -6.88 -8.88
C SER A 550 45.91 -6.89 -7.55
N ARG A 551 46.35 -6.08 -6.58
CA ARG A 551 45.73 -5.97 -5.26
C ARG A 551 45.03 -4.64 -5.05
N THR A 552 45.03 -3.76 -6.04
CA THR A 552 44.41 -2.44 -5.94
C THR A 552 43.62 -2.13 -7.21
N VAL A 553 42.41 -1.60 -7.04
CA VAL A 553 41.64 -0.99 -8.11
C VAL A 553 41.38 0.46 -7.74
N VAL A 554 41.77 1.37 -8.63
CA VAL A 554 41.38 2.78 -8.57
C VAL A 554 40.23 3.00 -9.51
N THR A 555 39.13 3.59 -9.00
CA THR A 555 37.90 3.76 -9.79
C THR A 555 37.22 5.09 -9.49
N THR A 556 36.44 5.52 -10.46
CA THR A 556 35.43 6.59 -10.27
C THR A 556 34.08 6.00 -9.86
N THR A 557 32.98 6.68 -10.13
CA THR A 557 31.61 6.22 -9.82
C THR A 557 31.16 4.96 -10.59
N VAL A 558 31.96 4.49 -11.55
CA VAL A 558 31.62 3.34 -12.42
C VAL A 558 31.44 2.03 -11.65
N LEU A 559 32.07 1.88 -10.49
CA LEU A 559 31.92 0.69 -9.63
C LEU A 559 30.93 0.92 -8.46
N ASP A 560 30.28 2.04 -8.41
CA ASP A 560 29.29 2.29 -7.33
C ASP A 560 28.06 1.39 -7.51
N GLU A 561 27.67 1.06 -8.76
CA GLU A 561 26.45 0.32 -9.08
C GLU A 561 26.68 -0.88 -10.01
N GLY A 562 25.97 -1.97 -9.77
CA GLY A 562 25.73 -3.05 -10.73
C GLY A 562 26.87 -4.01 -11.04
N VAL A 563 28.06 -3.80 -10.50
CA VAL A 563 29.23 -4.67 -10.79
C VAL A 563 29.50 -5.59 -9.62
N ASP A 564 29.67 -6.86 -9.89
CA ASP A 564 30.20 -7.79 -8.90
C ASP A 564 31.73 -7.59 -8.80
N VAL A 565 32.11 -6.76 -7.83
CA VAL A 565 33.54 -6.54 -7.53
C VAL A 565 34.01 -7.70 -6.67
N PRO A 566 35.11 -8.34 -7.05
CA PRO A 566 35.71 -9.38 -6.23
C PRO A 566 36.04 -8.90 -4.82
N ASP A 567 36.00 -9.82 -3.87
CA ASP A 567 36.17 -9.52 -2.46
C ASP A 567 37.40 -8.65 -2.18
N ALA A 568 37.15 -7.55 -1.47
CA ALA A 568 38.18 -6.63 -1.00
C ALA A 568 38.07 -6.45 0.51
N GLU A 569 39.17 -6.14 1.19
CA GLU A 569 39.19 -5.91 2.64
C GLU A 569 39.15 -4.43 2.99
N VAL A 570 39.57 -3.57 2.06
CA VAL A 570 39.80 -2.15 2.33
C VAL A 570 39.15 -1.27 1.27
N ALA A 571 38.49 -0.22 1.70
CA ALA A 571 38.01 0.88 0.86
C ALA A 571 38.74 2.18 1.25
N VAL A 572 39.29 2.88 0.25
CA VAL A 572 39.86 4.22 0.43
C VAL A 572 39.04 5.21 -0.38
N ILE A 573 38.35 6.13 0.31
CA ILE A 573 37.50 7.15 -0.30
C ILE A 573 38.27 8.46 -0.32
N VAL A 574 38.79 8.81 -1.47
CA VAL A 574 39.62 10.01 -1.68
C VAL A 574 38.76 11.22 -1.93
N SER A 575 37.69 11.06 -2.70
CA SER A 575 36.66 12.05 -2.93
C SER A 575 35.30 11.38 -3.16
N GLY A 576 34.23 12.08 -2.82
CA GLY A 576 32.88 11.58 -2.97
C GLY A 576 31.84 12.66 -2.86
N THR A 577 30.62 12.37 -3.27
CA THR A 577 29.47 13.22 -3.05
C THR A 577 29.06 13.21 -1.57
N GLY A 578 28.23 14.14 -1.15
CA GLY A 578 27.59 14.12 0.18
C GLY A 578 26.54 13.01 0.35
N SER A 579 26.39 12.12 -0.63
CA SER A 579 25.37 11.10 -0.66
C SER A 579 25.70 9.93 0.29
N LYS A 580 24.88 9.76 1.32
CA LYS A 580 24.88 8.60 2.22
C LYS A 580 24.80 7.28 1.44
N ARG A 581 23.97 7.26 0.42
CA ARG A 581 23.73 6.11 -0.45
C ARG A 581 24.99 5.66 -1.19
N GLN A 582 25.73 6.60 -1.80
CA GLN A 582 26.98 6.30 -2.47
C GLN A 582 28.01 5.68 -1.51
N MET A 583 28.06 6.23 -0.29
CA MET A 583 28.91 5.69 0.78
C MET A 583 28.53 4.25 1.11
N ILE A 584 27.24 3.95 1.31
CA ILE A 584 26.74 2.60 1.59
C ILE A 584 27.11 1.62 0.50
N GLN A 585 27.02 2.01 -0.77
CA GLN A 585 27.34 1.15 -1.90
C GLN A 585 28.83 0.86 -2.00
N ARG A 586 29.69 1.87 -1.79
CA ARG A 586 31.15 1.72 -1.77
C ARG A 586 31.60 0.80 -0.62
N VAL A 587 31.08 1.04 0.57
CA VAL A 587 31.35 0.21 1.75
C VAL A 587 30.82 -1.20 1.55
N GLY A 588 29.65 -1.35 0.97
CA GLY A 588 29.04 -2.63 0.64
C GLY A 588 29.92 -3.56 -0.20
N ARG A 589 30.91 -3.02 -0.92
CA ARG A 589 31.88 -3.80 -1.72
C ARG A 589 32.96 -4.46 -0.86
N VAL A 590 33.20 -3.91 0.34
CA VAL A 590 34.26 -4.41 1.23
C VAL A 590 33.75 -5.08 2.49
N VAL A 591 32.45 -5.10 2.75
CA VAL A 591 31.91 -5.69 3.99
C VAL A 591 31.55 -7.17 3.89
N ARG A 592 31.51 -7.76 2.70
CA ARG A 592 31.18 -9.18 2.55
C ARG A 592 32.13 -10.05 3.36
N ALA A 593 31.58 -11.02 4.10
CA ALA A 593 32.38 -11.97 4.83
C ALA A 593 33.05 -12.96 3.86
N THR A 594 34.36 -13.13 4.00
CA THR A 594 35.13 -14.10 3.27
C THR A 594 36.06 -14.87 4.21
N PRO A 595 36.48 -16.09 3.89
CA PRO A 595 37.36 -16.87 4.77
C PRO A 595 38.59 -16.07 5.20
N GLY A 596 38.79 -15.97 6.52
CA GLY A 596 39.93 -15.25 7.11
C GLY A 596 39.75 -13.74 7.31
N LYS A 597 38.70 -13.13 6.75
CA LYS A 597 38.41 -11.72 6.94
C LYS A 597 37.64 -11.47 8.25
N ARG A 598 38.18 -10.63 9.12
CA ARG A 598 37.63 -10.33 10.44
C ARG A 598 36.89 -9.00 10.49
N ALA A 599 37.35 -8.00 9.71
CA ALA A 599 36.76 -6.67 9.61
C ALA A 599 37.03 -6.07 8.24
N ALA A 600 36.18 -5.14 7.82
CA ALA A 600 36.40 -4.27 6.67
C ALA A 600 36.94 -2.92 7.16
N ARG A 601 37.99 -2.41 6.51
CA ARG A 601 38.56 -1.09 6.83
C ARG A 601 38.17 -0.06 5.80
N VAL A 602 37.62 1.04 6.27
CA VAL A 602 37.20 2.15 5.41
C VAL A 602 37.97 3.39 5.82
N TYR A 603 38.77 3.92 4.88
CA TYR A 603 39.52 5.16 5.05
C TYR A 603 38.87 6.27 4.24
N GLU A 604 38.31 7.28 4.89
CA GLU A 604 37.74 8.45 4.26
C GLU A 604 38.69 9.65 4.41
N ILE A 605 39.18 10.21 3.31
CA ILE A 605 40.11 11.33 3.32
C ILE A 605 39.35 12.64 3.12
N VAL A 606 39.33 13.47 4.13
CA VAL A 606 38.53 14.70 4.21
C VAL A 606 39.43 15.93 4.30
N THR A 607 39.16 16.94 3.49
CA THR A 607 39.90 18.19 3.53
C THR A 607 39.36 19.07 4.66
N ARG A 608 40.22 19.33 5.66
CA ARG A 608 39.86 20.03 6.88
C ARG A 608 39.57 21.53 6.61
N GLY A 609 38.57 22.08 7.34
CA GLY A 609 38.18 23.48 7.22
C GLY A 609 37.43 23.81 5.93
N THR A 610 36.83 22.81 5.28
CA THR A 610 36.05 22.96 4.04
C THR A 610 34.64 22.38 4.18
N ILE A 611 33.80 22.67 3.19
CA ILE A 611 32.46 22.08 3.09
C ILE A 611 32.48 20.52 3.13
N GLU A 612 33.58 19.90 2.74
CA GLU A 612 33.73 18.45 2.72
C GLU A 612 33.67 17.85 4.13
N GLU A 613 34.07 18.58 5.16
CA GLU A 613 33.98 18.15 6.55
C GLU A 613 32.52 18.01 6.98
N ALA A 614 31.69 19.01 6.69
CA ALA A 614 30.24 18.95 6.97
C ALA A 614 29.54 17.87 6.13
N LEU A 615 29.93 17.70 4.86
CA LEU A 615 29.38 16.66 3.99
C LEU A 615 29.76 15.24 4.47
N SER A 616 30.97 15.05 5.00
CA SER A 616 31.41 13.78 5.56
C SER A 616 30.63 13.44 6.85
N GLU A 617 30.34 14.43 7.69
CA GLU A 617 29.52 14.24 8.88
C GLU A 617 28.06 13.91 8.54
N ALA A 618 27.49 14.59 7.54
CA ALA A 618 26.13 14.39 7.07
C ALA A 618 25.89 13.00 6.41
N ARG A 619 26.93 12.27 6.07
CA ARG A 619 26.82 10.88 5.55
C ARG A 619 26.37 9.87 6.60
N HIS A 620 26.36 10.23 7.89
CA HIS A 620 25.89 9.39 9.01
C HIS A 620 26.34 7.94 8.87
N PHE A 621 27.64 7.73 8.81
CA PHE A 621 28.22 6.39 8.58
C PHE A 621 27.88 5.39 9.68
N ASP A 622 27.66 5.85 10.87
CA ASP A 622 27.14 5.15 12.05
C ASP A 622 25.75 4.49 11.81
N GLU A 623 24.91 5.10 10.96
CA GLU A 623 23.65 4.50 10.54
C GLU A 623 23.83 3.41 9.46
N VAL A 624 24.98 3.41 8.76
CA VAL A 624 25.32 2.40 7.73
C VAL A 624 25.81 1.11 8.37
N ALA A 625 26.56 1.26 9.47
CA ALA A 625 27.08 0.18 10.28
C ALA A 625 26.94 0.60 11.75
N GLU A 626 25.82 0.22 12.37
CA GLU A 626 25.43 0.57 13.75
C GLU A 626 26.52 0.37 14.81
N GLU A 627 27.58 -0.40 14.48
CA GLU A 627 28.72 -0.70 15.35
C GLU A 627 30.05 -0.16 14.81
N ALA A 628 30.06 0.64 13.71
CA ALA A 628 31.28 1.19 13.17
C ALA A 628 31.84 2.27 14.10
N VAL A 629 32.97 1.98 14.72
CA VAL A 629 33.71 2.97 15.48
C VAL A 629 34.43 3.90 14.52
N CYS A 630 33.85 5.11 14.29
CA CYS A 630 34.51 6.14 13.49
C CYS A 630 35.68 6.76 14.27
N ARG A 631 36.89 6.52 13.80
CA ARG A 631 38.11 7.14 14.37
C ARG A 631 38.50 8.35 13.56
N ARG A 632 38.57 9.52 14.21
CA ARG A 632 39.09 10.75 13.63
C ARG A 632 40.61 10.73 13.72
N VAL A 633 41.29 10.83 12.60
CA VAL A 633 42.77 10.73 12.47
C VAL A 633 43.28 11.97 11.78
N THR A 634 44.28 12.62 12.37
CA THR A 634 45.00 13.72 11.71
C THR A 634 46.14 13.14 10.84
N GLU A 635 46.68 13.97 9.93
CA GLU A 635 47.81 13.60 9.10
C GLU A 635 49.06 13.18 9.92
N SER A 636 49.26 13.79 11.09
CA SER A 636 50.32 13.45 12.06
C SER A 636 50.06 12.11 12.74
N ASP A 637 48.81 11.77 13.04
CA ASP A 637 48.47 10.53 13.71
C ASP A 637 48.45 9.33 12.74
N LEU A 638 48.36 9.62 11.45
CA LEU A 638 48.36 8.61 10.39
C LEU A 638 49.62 7.76 10.43
N GLU A 639 50.82 8.34 10.73
CA GLU A 639 52.06 7.60 10.87
C GLU A 639 52.02 6.61 12.05
N SER A 640 51.46 7.05 13.16
CA SER A 640 51.25 6.17 14.31
C SER A 640 50.23 5.05 13.98
N LEU A 641 49.18 5.36 13.25
CA LEU A 641 48.19 4.39 12.80
C LEU A 641 48.76 3.37 11.82
N LEU A 642 49.50 3.83 10.82
CA LEU A 642 50.10 2.97 9.78
C LEU A 642 51.41 2.27 10.25
N GLY A 643 52.12 2.83 11.23
CA GLY A 643 53.37 2.28 11.79
C GLY A 643 53.16 1.15 12.79
N LYS A 644 52.01 1.10 13.48
CA LYS A 644 51.67 0.02 14.41
C LYS A 644 51.08 -1.17 13.66
N ALA A 645 51.92 -2.12 13.30
CA ALA A 645 51.58 -3.36 12.65
C ALA A 645 50.89 -4.39 13.59
N ALA A 646 50.12 -3.96 14.57
CA ALA A 646 49.28 -4.85 15.37
C ALA A 646 47.88 -4.86 14.79
N PRO A 647 47.34 -6.03 14.35
CA PRO A 647 45.92 -6.15 14.05
C PRO A 647 45.14 -5.80 15.30
N LEU A 648 43.98 -5.20 15.16
CA LEU A 648 43.05 -4.81 16.25
C LEU A 648 42.67 -5.99 17.18
N THR A 649 42.94 -7.22 16.76
CA THR A 649 42.87 -8.46 17.60
C THR A 649 43.77 -8.43 18.83
N ALA A 650 44.77 -7.57 18.89
CA ALA A 650 45.58 -7.35 20.09
C ALA A 650 44.83 -6.49 21.12
N TRP A 651 43.80 -5.75 20.73
CA TRP A 651 42.97 -4.91 21.61
C TRP A 651 41.73 -5.64 22.16
N LEU A 652 41.22 -6.66 21.44
CA LEU A 652 40.09 -7.49 21.87
C LEU A 652 40.49 -8.56 22.92
N LYS A 653 41.75 -8.58 23.36
CA LYS A 653 42.24 -9.44 24.46
C LYS A 653 42.42 -8.69 25.77
N ARG A 654 41.80 -7.55 25.93
CA ARG A 654 41.73 -6.92 27.26
C ARG A 654 40.28 -6.80 27.66
N ASP A 655 39.88 -7.78 28.47
CA ASP A 655 38.71 -7.94 29.35
C ASP A 655 37.34 -7.92 28.73
#